data_cfa96d22ca34e8418a61b4dba54a05a2
#
_entry.id   cfa96d22ca34e8418a61b4dba54a05a2
#
_cell.length_a   1.000
_cell.length_b   1.000
_cell.length_c   1.000
_cell.angle_alpha   90.00
_cell.angle_beta   90.00
_cell.angle_gamma   90.00
#
_symmetry.space_group_name_H-M   'P 1'
#
loop_
_entity.id
_entity.type
_entity.pdbx_description
1 polymer ?
#
loop_
_entity_poly.entity_id
_entity_poly.type
_entity_poly.pdbx_seq_one_letter_code
_entity_poly.pdbx_strand_id
1 'polypeptide(L)'
;MAKAPKKNDSSNFSKFIKWFWILFASGFFIICLVFLLASWGFLGEMPTFERLENPQTNLATEIISSDGKTLGKFYLDDNRTPVSYDELPANLVNALVATEDERYFEHSGIDARGTLRAIVFLGAKGGASTISQQLSKLLFTKRISGGVAGRIVQKVKEWVIAIRLERQYTKEEIIAWYLNTYDFINNADGIRSASRIYFGKEPKDLRTEESAVLVGMLKNSSLYNPLRREELVLNRRNTVLGQMAKYDFISEKEKDSLQELKMDINFTPESHRDGLATYFRMYLQGFLNDWIDKNPKPAAEGERDRWNIYLDGLKVYTTVDYRMQKNAEEAVKEHMIRLQKEFFHQNTPERNSTAPFLELNPEETNRIMERAMKNSERWRIMKANGKSDKEIRASFTEKTEMTVFDWNSETEEKDTIMTPLDSIRYYKTFLRAAMMSMEPQTGHVKAWVGGLNYKHFQYDNVIQGARQAGSTFKPFVYAAAIDQLRLSPCDSLPDSQYCIEAGKHGNPEPWCPKNADGKFSGSMYTLKRALANSVNSVTAQLIDRVGPKPVVAIAKDLGIKGEILEVPSIALGTPDLNVYEMVGAYGTFVNQGVFVKPVMVTRIEDKNGTVLYEYVPETKDVLSKEVAYAMVNLMEGVTQGGSGTRLRHSSNIDQTVYKEIITGYPYEFTNPIAGKTGTTQNQSDGWFMGMVPNLVTGVWVGGEDRATHFKTITYGQGASMALPIWALYMKSNYADEELGISMAEFPEPEELTISVDCSKETEESIEKDKLDDDLDDDLDDLDF
;
A
#
# COMPACT_ATOMS: atom_id res chain seq x y z
N MET A 1 4.52 -82.97 -74.37
CA MET A 1 5.52 -82.57 -73.37
C MET A 1 5.01 -81.35 -72.62
N ALA A 2 4.42 -81.53 -71.46
CA ALA A 2 3.92 -80.45 -70.59
C ALA A 2 5.02 -80.01 -69.63
N LYS A 3 5.38 -78.76 -69.65
CA LYS A 3 6.29 -78.14 -68.68
C LYS A 3 5.60 -77.92 -67.30
N ALA A 4 6.20 -78.51 -66.27
CA ALA A 4 5.75 -78.31 -64.87
C ALA A 4 5.90 -76.83 -64.42
N PRO A 5 5.01 -76.31 -63.57
CA PRO A 5 5.12 -74.99 -63.06
C PRO A 5 6.24 -74.86 -61.98
N LYS A 6 7.04 -73.81 -62.07
CA LYS A 6 8.08 -73.44 -61.05
C LYS A 6 7.48 -73.18 -59.70
N LYS A 7 7.86 -74.00 -58.72
CA LYS A 7 7.79 -73.72 -57.30
C LYS A 7 8.86 -72.66 -56.98
N ASN A 8 8.46 -71.43 -56.82
CA ASN A 8 9.28 -70.41 -56.12
C ASN A 8 8.40 -69.25 -55.74
N ASP A 9 8.20 -69.06 -54.41
CA ASP A 9 8.15 -67.76 -53.81
C ASP A 9 7.85 -67.77 -52.29
N SER A 10 7.64 -68.95 -51.68
CA SER A 10 7.35 -69.01 -50.22
C SER A 10 8.58 -68.70 -49.30
N SER A 11 9.81 -68.85 -49.82
CA SER A 11 11.04 -68.66 -49.05
C SER A 11 11.43 -67.18 -48.86
N ASN A 12 11.10 -66.36 -49.84
CA ASN A 12 11.42 -64.93 -49.76
C ASN A 12 10.44 -64.19 -48.85
N PHE A 13 9.15 -64.56 -48.87
CA PHE A 13 8.14 -63.95 -48.00
C PHE A 13 8.42 -64.23 -46.50
N SER A 14 8.85 -65.44 -46.17
CA SER A 14 9.24 -65.79 -44.78
C SER A 14 10.48 -65.06 -44.33
N LYS A 15 11.44 -64.74 -45.17
CA LYS A 15 12.61 -63.90 -44.89
C LYS A 15 12.20 -62.47 -44.67
N PHE A 16 11.28 -61.88 -45.44
CA PHE A 16 10.75 -60.51 -45.24
C PHE A 16 10.01 -60.39 -43.94
N ILE A 17 9.19 -61.35 -43.53
CA ILE A 17 8.51 -61.39 -42.26
C ILE A 17 9.53 -61.44 -41.11
N LYS A 18 10.57 -62.26 -41.21
CA LYS A 18 11.64 -62.35 -40.20
C LYS A 18 12.41 -61.06 -40.07
N TRP A 19 12.78 -60.42 -41.14
CA TRP A 19 13.46 -59.11 -41.11
C TRP A 19 12.56 -58.01 -40.59
N PHE A 20 11.28 -58.01 -40.94
CA PHE A 20 10.30 -57.12 -40.41
C PHE A 20 10.22 -57.18 -38.85
N TRP A 21 10.12 -58.44 -38.33
CA TRP A 21 10.07 -58.60 -36.85
C TRP A 21 11.40 -58.30 -36.18
N ILE A 22 12.54 -58.60 -36.82
CA ILE A 22 13.86 -58.17 -36.27
C ILE A 22 13.99 -56.67 -36.25
N LEU A 23 13.63 -55.96 -37.29
CA LEU A 23 13.64 -54.50 -37.34
C LEU A 23 12.67 -53.91 -36.33
N PHE A 24 11.48 -54.46 -36.20
CA PHE A 24 10.49 -54.04 -35.21
C PHE A 24 11.00 -54.23 -33.77
N ALA A 25 11.52 -55.43 -33.47
CA ALA A 25 12.08 -55.73 -32.14
C ALA A 25 13.32 -54.89 -31.83
N SER A 26 14.20 -54.69 -32.83
CA SER A 26 15.37 -53.81 -32.67
C SER A 26 14.95 -52.33 -32.44
N GLY A 27 13.97 -51.82 -33.19
CA GLY A 27 13.42 -50.49 -33.00
C GLY A 27 12.80 -50.32 -31.62
N PHE A 28 12.02 -51.32 -31.17
CA PHE A 28 11.45 -51.34 -29.82
C PHE A 28 12.51 -51.38 -28.74
N PHE A 29 13.55 -52.20 -28.90
CA PHE A 29 14.68 -52.30 -27.98
C PHE A 29 15.46 -50.99 -27.90
N ILE A 30 15.72 -50.32 -29.04
CA ILE A 30 16.39 -49.00 -29.07
C ILE A 30 15.55 -47.96 -28.32
N ILE A 31 14.23 -47.94 -28.54
CA ILE A 31 13.34 -47.03 -27.80
C ILE A 31 13.44 -47.28 -26.29
N CYS A 32 13.31 -48.52 -25.82
CA CYS A 32 13.45 -48.88 -24.42
C CYS A 32 14.83 -48.50 -23.85
N LEU A 33 15.90 -48.71 -24.61
CA LEU A 33 17.26 -48.34 -24.21
C LEU A 33 17.42 -46.84 -24.08
N VAL A 34 16.85 -46.05 -25.00
CA VAL A 34 16.88 -44.58 -24.91
C VAL A 34 16.13 -44.07 -23.66
N PHE A 35 14.98 -44.69 -23.34
CA PHE A 35 14.25 -44.38 -22.12
C PHE A 35 15.03 -44.75 -20.84
N LEU A 36 15.69 -45.89 -20.81
CA LEU A 36 16.56 -46.32 -19.71
C LEU A 36 17.75 -45.37 -19.53
N LEU A 37 18.44 -45.05 -20.61
CA LEU A 37 19.55 -44.09 -20.56
C LEU A 37 19.11 -42.70 -20.13
N ALA A 38 17.93 -42.23 -20.56
CA ALA A 38 17.33 -40.99 -20.07
C ALA A 38 17.02 -41.06 -18.56
N SER A 39 16.40 -42.18 -18.13
CA SER A 39 16.03 -42.40 -16.73
C SER A 39 17.25 -42.41 -15.78
N TRP A 40 18.40 -42.90 -16.26
CA TRP A 40 19.68 -42.92 -15.51
C TRP A 40 20.48 -41.63 -15.63
N GLY A 41 19.97 -40.60 -16.34
CA GLY A 41 20.65 -39.31 -16.47
C GLY A 41 21.76 -39.26 -17.54
N PHE A 42 22.03 -40.32 -18.31
CA PHE A 42 23.05 -40.33 -19.38
C PHE A 42 22.75 -39.32 -20.51
N LEU A 43 21.48 -38.95 -20.70
CA LEU A 43 21.08 -37.91 -21.66
C LEU A 43 21.06 -36.50 -21.08
N GLY A 44 21.66 -36.29 -19.86
CA GLY A 44 21.78 -35.07 -19.12
C GLY A 44 21.04 -35.12 -17.78
N GLU A 45 21.33 -34.23 -16.86
CA GLU A 45 20.79 -34.19 -15.49
C GLU A 45 19.27 -34.35 -15.49
N MET A 46 18.80 -35.27 -14.65
CA MET A 46 17.39 -35.48 -14.35
C MET A 46 17.10 -34.93 -12.96
N PRO A 47 15.95 -34.30 -12.71
CA PRO A 47 15.60 -33.82 -11.38
C PRO A 47 15.58 -35.00 -10.38
N THR A 48 16.16 -34.78 -9.19
CA THR A 48 16.07 -35.70 -8.07
C THR A 48 14.62 -35.77 -7.55
N PHE A 49 14.28 -36.82 -6.79
CA PHE A 49 12.95 -36.93 -6.19
C PHE A 49 12.66 -35.75 -5.26
N GLU A 50 13.63 -35.29 -4.47
CA GLU A 50 13.51 -34.12 -3.61
C GLU A 50 13.22 -32.82 -4.40
N ARG A 51 13.81 -32.66 -5.59
CA ARG A 51 13.52 -31.54 -6.51
C ARG A 51 12.15 -31.64 -7.16
N LEU A 52 11.61 -32.86 -7.30
CA LEU A 52 10.24 -33.07 -7.77
C LEU A 52 9.23 -32.82 -6.64
N GLU A 53 9.58 -33.14 -5.38
CA GLU A 53 8.75 -32.88 -4.20
C GLU A 53 8.74 -31.39 -3.80
N ASN A 54 9.87 -30.72 -3.95
CA ASN A 54 10.01 -29.29 -3.62
C ASN A 54 10.64 -28.55 -4.83
N PRO A 55 9.90 -28.32 -5.92
CA PRO A 55 10.39 -27.45 -6.96
C PRO A 55 10.63 -26.07 -6.36
N GLN A 56 11.86 -25.56 -6.55
CA GLN A 56 12.19 -24.18 -6.15
C GLN A 56 11.44 -23.23 -7.10
N THR A 57 10.15 -23.06 -6.86
CA THR A 57 9.35 -22.01 -7.47
C THR A 57 9.51 -20.77 -6.60
N ASN A 58 9.93 -19.67 -7.19
CA ASN A 58 9.89 -18.38 -6.51
C ASN A 58 8.43 -18.06 -6.19
N LEU A 59 8.12 -17.91 -4.92
CA LEU A 59 6.78 -17.59 -4.47
C LEU A 59 6.76 -16.16 -3.94
N ALA A 60 5.83 -15.36 -4.42
CA ALA A 60 5.60 -14.01 -3.92
C ALA A 60 5.17 -14.05 -2.44
N THR A 61 5.72 -13.15 -1.63
CA THR A 61 5.21 -12.91 -0.28
C THR A 61 3.92 -12.10 -0.36
N GLU A 62 2.86 -12.58 0.25
CA GLU A 62 1.55 -11.94 0.28
C GLU A 62 1.39 -11.10 1.55
N ILE A 63 0.91 -9.85 1.39
CA ILE A 63 0.59 -8.94 2.48
C ILE A 63 -0.93 -8.93 2.61
N ILE A 64 -1.42 -9.38 3.76
CA ILE A 64 -2.84 -9.62 4.03
C ILE A 64 -3.34 -8.58 5.03
N SER A 65 -4.43 -7.91 4.71
CA SER A 65 -5.13 -6.98 5.60
C SER A 65 -5.83 -7.71 6.76
N SER A 66 -6.27 -6.96 7.77
CA SER A 66 -7.00 -7.52 8.91
C SER A 66 -8.36 -8.14 8.52
N ASP A 67 -8.98 -7.68 7.44
CA ASP A 67 -10.21 -8.22 6.85
C ASP A 67 -9.95 -9.32 5.80
N GLY A 68 -8.72 -9.86 5.73
CA GLY A 68 -8.36 -11.02 4.92
C GLY A 68 -8.15 -10.76 3.43
N LYS A 69 -8.09 -9.50 2.99
CA LYS A 69 -7.82 -9.13 1.60
C LYS A 69 -6.34 -8.92 1.35
N THR A 70 -5.88 -9.18 0.13
CA THR A 70 -4.50 -8.90 -0.27
C THR A 70 -4.31 -7.40 -0.46
N LEU A 71 -3.42 -6.77 0.34
CA LEU A 71 -2.98 -5.39 0.16
C LEU A 71 -1.93 -5.26 -0.95
N GLY A 72 -1.15 -6.31 -1.18
CA GLY A 72 -0.11 -6.37 -2.19
C GLY A 72 0.83 -7.54 -1.97
N LYS A 73 1.88 -7.60 -2.80
CA LYS A 73 2.83 -8.71 -2.79
C LYS A 73 4.26 -8.20 -2.95
N PHE A 74 5.23 -8.94 -2.39
CA PHE A 74 6.64 -8.78 -2.72
C PHE A 74 7.09 -9.92 -3.64
N TYR A 75 7.60 -9.59 -4.81
CA TYR A 75 8.14 -10.52 -5.80
C TYR A 75 9.28 -9.86 -6.59
N LEU A 76 10.18 -10.64 -7.16
CA LEU A 76 11.24 -10.13 -8.04
C LEU A 76 10.74 -10.06 -9.49
N ASP A 77 10.69 -11.24 -10.12
CA ASP A 77 10.26 -11.38 -11.52
C ASP A 77 8.99 -12.24 -11.64
N ASP A 78 8.63 -12.99 -10.60
CA ASP A 78 7.54 -13.96 -10.56
C ASP A 78 6.47 -13.54 -9.52
N ASN A 79 5.32 -13.06 -9.98
CA ASN A 79 4.17 -12.72 -9.13
C ASN A 79 3.28 -13.95 -8.84
N ARG A 80 3.87 -15.09 -8.44
CA ARG A 80 3.16 -16.34 -8.22
C ARG A 80 2.56 -16.44 -6.83
N THR A 81 1.24 -16.55 -6.79
CA THR A 81 0.48 -16.96 -5.60
C THR A 81 -0.26 -18.24 -5.96
N PRO A 82 0.15 -19.41 -5.43
CA PRO A 82 -0.44 -20.68 -5.81
C PRO A 82 -1.90 -20.77 -5.38
N VAL A 83 -2.69 -21.48 -6.17
CA VAL A 83 -4.05 -21.92 -5.85
C VAL A 83 -4.08 -23.43 -5.73
N SER A 84 -4.91 -23.95 -4.83
CA SER A 84 -5.23 -25.37 -4.78
C SER A 84 -6.23 -25.73 -5.90
N TYR A 85 -6.36 -27.02 -6.19
CA TYR A 85 -7.32 -27.47 -7.21
C TYR A 85 -8.77 -27.06 -6.86
N ASP A 86 -9.13 -27.11 -5.60
CA ASP A 86 -10.49 -26.76 -5.11
C ASP A 86 -10.84 -25.28 -5.29
N GLU A 87 -9.84 -24.41 -5.44
CA GLU A 87 -10.01 -22.99 -5.76
C GLU A 87 -10.18 -22.73 -7.27
N LEU A 88 -9.99 -23.74 -8.12
CA LEU A 88 -10.16 -23.63 -9.57
C LEU A 88 -11.61 -23.90 -9.97
N PRO A 89 -12.24 -23.04 -10.77
CA PRO A 89 -13.61 -23.27 -11.22
C PRO A 89 -13.64 -24.39 -12.27
N ALA A 90 -14.71 -25.17 -12.28
CA ALA A 90 -14.86 -26.29 -13.18
C ALA A 90 -14.80 -25.90 -14.67
N ASN A 91 -15.29 -24.72 -15.04
CA ASN A 91 -15.21 -24.20 -16.42
C ASN A 91 -13.77 -23.99 -16.89
N LEU A 92 -12.85 -23.55 -16.01
CA LEU A 92 -11.43 -23.39 -16.33
C LEU A 92 -10.74 -24.74 -16.55
N VAL A 93 -10.98 -25.70 -15.64
CA VAL A 93 -10.43 -27.05 -15.75
C VAL A 93 -10.94 -27.73 -17.01
N ASN A 94 -12.24 -27.64 -17.29
CA ASN A 94 -12.88 -28.20 -18.49
C ASN A 94 -12.31 -27.58 -19.77
N ALA A 95 -12.13 -26.25 -19.81
CA ALA A 95 -11.52 -25.55 -20.93
C ALA A 95 -10.09 -26.02 -21.19
N LEU A 96 -9.29 -26.19 -20.12
CA LEU A 96 -7.92 -26.68 -20.17
C LEU A 96 -7.88 -28.13 -20.76
N VAL A 97 -8.64 -29.05 -20.17
CA VAL A 97 -8.68 -30.44 -20.58
C VAL A 97 -9.17 -30.56 -22.01
N ALA A 98 -10.28 -29.90 -22.37
CA ALA A 98 -10.81 -29.91 -23.73
C ALA A 98 -9.82 -29.41 -24.79
N THR A 99 -8.95 -28.47 -24.43
CA THR A 99 -8.08 -27.79 -25.39
C THR A 99 -6.69 -28.41 -25.50
N GLU A 100 -6.09 -28.78 -24.37
CA GLU A 100 -4.70 -29.21 -24.31
C GLU A 100 -4.55 -30.74 -24.21
N ASP A 101 -5.50 -31.45 -23.56
CA ASP A 101 -5.36 -32.89 -23.29
C ASP A 101 -6.72 -33.56 -23.01
N GLU A 102 -7.48 -33.84 -24.10
CA GLU A 102 -8.87 -34.37 -24.03
C GLU A 102 -9.04 -35.65 -23.20
N ARG A 103 -7.97 -36.48 -23.12
CA ARG A 103 -7.95 -37.74 -22.38
C ARG A 103 -7.08 -37.70 -21.14
N TYR A 104 -6.90 -36.52 -20.56
CA TYR A 104 -6.00 -36.28 -19.42
C TYR A 104 -6.21 -37.29 -18.28
N PHE A 105 -7.44 -37.60 -17.95
CA PHE A 105 -7.78 -38.52 -16.88
C PHE A 105 -7.69 -40.00 -17.25
N GLU A 106 -7.42 -40.35 -18.52
CA GLU A 106 -7.38 -41.71 -19.03
C GLU A 106 -5.97 -42.31 -19.19
N HIS A 107 -4.92 -41.48 -19.12
CA HIS A 107 -3.53 -41.92 -19.34
C HIS A 107 -2.63 -41.56 -18.14
N SER A 108 -1.40 -42.09 -18.12
CA SER A 108 -0.40 -41.84 -17.03
C SER A 108 0.84 -41.15 -17.63
N GLY A 109 0.73 -39.81 -17.88
CA GLY A 109 1.80 -38.94 -18.35
C GLY A 109 2.03 -38.96 -19.87
N ILE A 110 1.68 -40.01 -20.57
CA ILE A 110 1.77 -40.10 -22.03
C ILE A 110 0.44 -40.61 -22.60
N ASP A 111 -0.17 -39.83 -23.47
CA ASP A 111 -1.29 -40.31 -24.31
C ASP A 111 -0.76 -41.13 -25.49
N ALA A 112 -0.79 -42.43 -25.34
CA ALA A 112 -0.30 -43.37 -26.39
C ALA A 112 -1.07 -43.24 -27.72
N ARG A 113 -2.40 -43.04 -27.67
CA ARG A 113 -3.25 -42.87 -28.87
C ARG A 113 -2.95 -41.57 -29.60
N GLY A 114 -2.85 -40.47 -28.86
CA GLY A 114 -2.49 -39.15 -29.39
C GLY A 114 -1.07 -39.13 -29.96
N THR A 115 -0.11 -39.75 -29.24
CA THR A 115 1.28 -39.88 -29.70
C THR A 115 1.39 -40.67 -31.00
N LEU A 116 0.70 -41.81 -31.12
CA LEU A 116 0.67 -42.61 -32.34
C LEU A 116 0.04 -41.82 -33.50
N ARG A 117 -1.09 -41.13 -33.24
CA ARG A 117 -1.73 -40.26 -34.23
C ARG A 117 -0.77 -39.17 -34.72
N ALA A 118 -0.06 -38.49 -33.81
CA ALA A 118 0.88 -37.43 -34.16
C ALA A 118 2.07 -37.93 -34.98
N ILE A 119 2.57 -39.14 -34.71
CA ILE A 119 3.64 -39.78 -35.46
C ILE A 119 3.15 -40.15 -36.89
N VAL A 120 1.99 -40.80 -37.00
CA VAL A 120 1.44 -41.27 -38.30
C VAL A 120 1.11 -40.09 -39.22
N PHE A 121 0.55 -39.01 -38.68
CA PHE A 121 0.14 -37.83 -39.47
C PHE A 121 1.17 -36.69 -39.42
N LEU A 122 2.40 -36.94 -38.94
CA LEU A 122 3.48 -35.94 -38.81
C LEU A 122 3.01 -34.62 -38.14
N GLY A 123 2.10 -34.73 -37.19
CA GLY A 123 1.54 -33.57 -36.46
C GLY A 123 0.44 -32.80 -37.20
N ALA A 124 0.08 -33.14 -38.44
CA ALA A 124 -0.93 -32.42 -39.22
C ALA A 124 -2.35 -32.48 -38.61
N LYS A 125 -2.65 -33.47 -37.78
CA LYS A 125 -3.93 -33.66 -37.08
C LYS A 125 -3.88 -33.30 -35.57
N GLY A 126 -3.01 -32.36 -35.18
CA GLY A 126 -2.88 -31.88 -33.81
C GLY A 126 -1.67 -32.39 -33.05
N GLY A 127 -1.31 -31.73 -31.96
CA GLY A 127 -0.24 -32.13 -31.05
C GLY A 127 -0.61 -33.36 -30.22
N ALA A 128 0.39 -33.93 -29.53
CA ALA A 128 0.22 -35.09 -28.65
C ALA A 128 0.93 -34.85 -27.30
N SER A 129 1.22 -33.62 -26.96
CA SER A 129 1.84 -33.30 -25.66
C SER A 129 0.75 -33.21 -24.59
N THR A 130 0.90 -33.96 -23.50
CA THR A 130 -0.01 -33.95 -22.36
C THR A 130 0.25 -32.80 -21.45
N ILE A 131 -0.71 -32.44 -20.58
CA ILE A 131 -0.54 -31.41 -19.52
C ILE A 131 0.68 -31.74 -18.67
N SER A 132 0.87 -32.98 -18.24
CA SER A 132 2.03 -33.44 -17.45
C SER A 132 3.35 -33.25 -18.18
N GLN A 133 3.39 -33.41 -19.49
CA GLN A 133 4.58 -33.13 -20.31
C GLN A 133 4.85 -31.64 -20.45
N GLN A 134 3.80 -30.81 -20.56
CA GLN A 134 3.94 -29.38 -20.63
C GLN A 134 4.46 -28.83 -19.27
N LEU A 135 3.95 -29.33 -18.13
CA LEU A 135 4.48 -29.01 -16.81
C LEU A 135 5.95 -29.43 -16.67
N SER A 136 6.30 -30.67 -17.12
CA SER A 136 7.68 -31.14 -17.10
C SER A 136 8.63 -30.23 -17.90
N LYS A 137 8.15 -29.69 -19.00
CA LYS A 137 8.89 -28.74 -19.83
C LYS A 137 9.08 -27.41 -19.12
N LEU A 138 8.05 -26.88 -18.49
CA LEU A 138 8.11 -25.60 -17.76
C LEU A 138 9.10 -25.66 -16.58
N LEU A 139 9.08 -26.73 -15.80
CA LEU A 139 9.83 -26.84 -14.56
C LEU A 139 11.27 -27.31 -14.74
N PHE A 140 11.53 -28.28 -15.64
CA PHE A 140 12.75 -29.06 -15.58
C PHE A 140 13.55 -29.11 -16.90
N THR A 141 12.97 -28.68 -18.03
CA THR A 141 13.64 -28.82 -19.32
C THR A 141 14.09 -27.45 -19.86
N LYS A 142 15.36 -27.09 -19.61
CA LYS A 142 15.99 -25.97 -20.30
C LYS A 142 16.10 -26.27 -21.80
N ARG A 143 15.92 -25.25 -22.64
CA ARG A 143 16.01 -25.38 -24.11
C ARG A 143 17.38 -25.91 -24.51
N ILE A 144 17.42 -27.15 -25.08
CA ILE A 144 18.67 -27.74 -25.54
C ILE A 144 18.96 -27.22 -26.96
N SER A 145 20.12 -26.58 -27.12
CA SER A 145 20.63 -26.24 -28.47
C SER A 145 21.18 -27.50 -29.14
N GLY A 146 20.65 -27.90 -30.29
CA GLY A 146 21.12 -29.13 -30.95
C GLY A 146 20.28 -29.64 -32.14
N GLY A 147 19.51 -28.77 -32.75
CA GLY A 147 18.72 -29.16 -33.96
C GLY A 147 17.64 -30.21 -33.67
N VAL A 148 17.41 -31.13 -34.61
CA VAL A 148 16.38 -32.15 -34.47
C VAL A 148 16.71 -33.18 -33.40
N ALA A 149 17.97 -33.59 -33.26
CA ALA A 149 18.41 -34.57 -32.27
C ALA A 149 18.22 -34.02 -30.84
N GLY A 150 18.58 -32.76 -30.57
CA GLY A 150 18.35 -32.12 -29.27
C GLY A 150 16.87 -32.06 -28.88
N ARG A 151 15.97 -31.82 -29.85
CA ARG A 151 14.51 -31.83 -29.61
C ARG A 151 13.98 -33.23 -29.26
N ILE A 152 14.50 -34.28 -29.87
CA ILE A 152 14.13 -35.66 -29.54
C ILE A 152 14.57 -36.01 -28.13
N VAL A 153 15.82 -35.70 -27.76
CA VAL A 153 16.34 -35.92 -26.40
C VAL A 153 15.50 -35.16 -25.37
N GLN A 154 15.19 -33.89 -25.62
CA GLN A 154 14.33 -33.08 -24.76
C GLN A 154 12.95 -33.75 -24.61
N LYS A 155 12.34 -34.20 -25.68
CA LYS A 155 11.00 -34.84 -25.64
C LYS A 155 11.01 -36.15 -24.86
N VAL A 156 12.06 -36.95 -24.96
CA VAL A 156 12.22 -38.18 -24.16
C VAL A 156 12.34 -37.84 -22.68
N LYS A 157 13.10 -36.80 -22.33
CA LYS A 157 13.18 -36.34 -20.95
C LYS A 157 11.81 -35.87 -20.42
N GLU A 158 11.08 -35.07 -21.18
CA GLU A 158 9.73 -34.60 -20.81
C GLU A 158 8.80 -35.83 -20.54
N TRP A 159 8.87 -36.89 -21.35
CA TRP A 159 8.09 -38.09 -21.13
C TRP A 159 8.46 -38.84 -19.85
N VAL A 160 9.76 -39.01 -19.59
CA VAL A 160 10.23 -39.68 -18.36
C VAL A 160 9.81 -38.90 -17.11
N ILE A 161 9.96 -37.58 -17.14
CA ILE A 161 9.57 -36.70 -16.01
C ILE A 161 8.05 -36.73 -15.83
N ALA A 162 7.27 -36.63 -16.90
CA ALA A 162 5.80 -36.68 -16.83
C ALA A 162 5.29 -37.96 -16.20
N ILE A 163 5.89 -39.13 -16.53
CA ILE A 163 5.53 -40.41 -15.92
C ILE A 163 5.89 -40.40 -14.41
N ARG A 164 7.04 -39.82 -14.04
CA ARG A 164 7.44 -39.71 -12.63
C ARG A 164 6.49 -38.81 -11.85
N LEU A 165 6.09 -37.66 -12.42
CA LEU A 165 5.12 -36.75 -11.81
C LEU A 165 3.78 -37.44 -11.56
N GLU A 166 3.22 -38.14 -12.54
CA GLU A 166 1.94 -38.84 -12.39
C GLU A 166 1.96 -40.11 -11.52
N ARG A 167 3.15 -40.56 -11.11
CA ARG A 167 3.29 -41.59 -10.07
C ARG A 167 3.26 -41.02 -8.66
N GLN A 168 3.56 -39.75 -8.53
CA GLN A 168 3.80 -39.11 -7.24
C GLN A 168 2.67 -38.13 -6.86
N TYR A 169 2.05 -37.50 -7.86
CA TYR A 169 1.00 -36.50 -7.70
C TYR A 169 -0.28 -36.92 -8.38
N THR A 170 -1.41 -36.51 -7.82
CA THR A 170 -2.72 -36.70 -8.42
C THR A 170 -2.89 -35.86 -9.71
N LYS A 171 -3.88 -36.18 -10.51
CA LYS A 171 -4.23 -35.42 -11.70
C LYS A 171 -4.61 -33.99 -11.39
N GLU A 172 -5.32 -33.82 -10.29
CA GLU A 172 -5.78 -32.54 -9.75
C GLU A 172 -4.61 -31.66 -9.33
N GLU A 173 -3.66 -32.22 -8.60
CA GLU A 173 -2.45 -31.50 -8.18
C GLU A 173 -1.60 -31.07 -9.37
N ILE A 174 -1.47 -31.91 -10.40
CA ILE A 174 -0.72 -31.58 -11.61
C ILE A 174 -1.40 -30.45 -12.42
N ILE A 175 -2.74 -30.43 -12.51
CA ILE A 175 -3.48 -29.32 -13.13
C ILE A 175 -3.22 -28.02 -12.38
N ALA A 176 -3.41 -28.03 -11.06
CA ALA A 176 -3.18 -26.84 -10.23
C ALA A 176 -1.75 -26.35 -10.38
N TRP A 177 -0.79 -27.25 -10.35
CA TRP A 177 0.62 -26.92 -10.51
C TRP A 177 0.95 -26.33 -11.89
N TYR A 178 0.40 -26.92 -12.96
CA TYR A 178 0.57 -26.41 -14.33
C TYR A 178 0.06 -24.96 -14.45
N LEU A 179 -1.16 -24.70 -13.99
CA LEU A 179 -1.78 -23.38 -14.01
C LEU A 179 -1.06 -22.36 -13.11
N ASN A 180 -0.52 -22.80 -11.97
CA ASN A 180 0.28 -21.95 -11.08
C ASN A 180 1.67 -21.63 -11.64
N THR A 181 2.19 -22.44 -12.56
CA THR A 181 3.56 -22.27 -13.09
C THR A 181 3.61 -21.48 -14.38
N TYR A 182 2.52 -21.43 -15.14
CA TYR A 182 2.51 -20.80 -16.45
C TYR A 182 2.59 -19.28 -16.38
N ASP A 183 3.44 -18.68 -17.23
CA ASP A 183 3.58 -17.23 -17.39
C ASP A 183 2.56 -16.71 -18.42
N PHE A 184 1.57 -15.93 -17.94
CA PHE A 184 0.55 -15.28 -18.75
C PHE A 184 0.97 -13.90 -19.26
N ILE A 185 2.25 -13.53 -19.13
CA ILE A 185 2.80 -12.21 -19.51
C ILE A 185 2.17 -11.03 -18.73
N ASN A 186 2.73 -9.82 -18.85
CA ASN A 186 2.29 -8.61 -18.13
C ASN A 186 2.34 -8.76 -16.58
N ASN A 187 3.37 -9.44 -16.05
CA ASN A 187 3.55 -9.80 -14.65
C ASN A 187 2.43 -10.71 -14.09
N ALA A 188 1.73 -11.41 -14.96
CA ALA A 188 0.69 -12.36 -14.62
C ALA A 188 1.25 -13.79 -14.52
N ASP A 189 2.03 -14.07 -13.46
CA ASP A 189 2.64 -15.36 -13.21
C ASP A 189 1.70 -16.27 -12.42
N GLY A 190 1.24 -17.33 -13.08
CA GLY A 190 0.22 -18.25 -12.57
C GLY A 190 -1.20 -17.73 -12.72
N ILE A 191 -2.14 -18.66 -12.55
CA ILE A 191 -3.57 -18.46 -12.85
C ILE A 191 -4.24 -17.41 -11.93
N ARG A 192 -3.85 -17.32 -10.64
CA ARG A 192 -4.42 -16.34 -9.72
C ARG A 192 -4.03 -14.93 -10.15
N SER A 193 -2.75 -14.70 -10.44
CA SER A 193 -2.27 -13.41 -10.92
C SER A 193 -2.91 -13.06 -12.26
N ALA A 194 -3.03 -14.02 -13.18
CA ALA A 194 -3.67 -13.80 -14.47
C ALA A 194 -5.16 -13.43 -14.34
N SER A 195 -5.90 -14.12 -13.47
CA SER A 195 -7.30 -13.83 -13.18
C SER A 195 -7.50 -12.41 -12.62
N ARG A 196 -6.68 -12.02 -11.65
CA ARG A 196 -6.71 -10.68 -11.04
C ARG A 196 -6.30 -9.59 -12.01
N ILE A 197 -5.18 -9.78 -12.72
CA ILE A 197 -4.62 -8.77 -13.63
C ILE A 197 -5.51 -8.53 -14.86
N TYR A 198 -6.05 -9.58 -15.48
CA TYR A 198 -6.86 -9.43 -16.68
C TYR A 198 -8.34 -9.20 -16.43
N PHE A 199 -8.88 -9.69 -15.29
CA PHE A 199 -10.33 -9.66 -15.03
C PHE A 199 -10.71 -9.05 -13.67
N GLY A 200 -9.74 -8.73 -12.80
CA GLY A 200 -10.01 -8.17 -11.45
C GLY A 200 -10.71 -9.15 -10.51
N LYS A 201 -10.58 -10.48 -10.71
CA LYS A 201 -11.33 -11.53 -10.02
C LYS A 201 -10.41 -12.61 -9.45
N GLU A 202 -10.89 -13.30 -8.40
CA GLU A 202 -10.28 -14.57 -7.99
C GLU A 202 -10.56 -15.66 -9.04
N PRO A 203 -9.71 -16.70 -9.18
CA PRO A 203 -9.91 -17.78 -10.15
C PRO A 203 -11.29 -18.44 -10.06
N LYS A 204 -11.79 -18.67 -8.85
CA LYS A 204 -13.12 -19.28 -8.59
C LYS A 204 -14.29 -18.50 -9.19
N ASP A 205 -14.13 -17.19 -9.41
CA ASP A 205 -15.15 -16.28 -9.90
C ASP A 205 -15.09 -16.03 -11.40
N LEU A 206 -14.15 -16.74 -12.13
CA LEU A 206 -14.02 -16.63 -13.57
C LEU A 206 -15.23 -17.20 -14.30
N ARG A 207 -15.75 -16.44 -15.25
CA ARG A 207 -16.78 -16.88 -16.18
C ARG A 207 -16.18 -17.82 -17.25
N THR A 208 -17.05 -18.58 -17.94
CA THR A 208 -16.62 -19.56 -18.94
C THR A 208 -15.83 -18.93 -20.09
N GLU A 209 -16.27 -17.77 -20.60
CA GLU A 209 -15.56 -17.04 -21.65
C GLU A 209 -14.24 -16.45 -21.18
N GLU A 210 -14.12 -16.03 -19.92
CA GLU A 210 -12.88 -15.52 -19.32
C GLU A 210 -11.88 -16.67 -19.13
N SER A 211 -12.34 -17.82 -18.65
CA SER A 211 -11.56 -19.05 -18.55
C SER A 211 -11.04 -19.48 -19.91
N ALA A 212 -11.87 -19.39 -20.97
CA ALA A 212 -11.48 -19.71 -22.34
C ALA A 212 -10.41 -18.74 -22.89
N VAL A 213 -10.40 -17.48 -22.49
CA VAL A 213 -9.33 -16.52 -22.83
C VAL A 213 -8.01 -16.99 -22.22
N LEU A 214 -7.97 -17.23 -20.88
CA LEU A 214 -6.75 -17.64 -20.19
C LEU A 214 -6.21 -18.98 -20.73
N VAL A 215 -7.06 -19.97 -20.95
CA VAL A 215 -6.66 -21.23 -21.59
C VAL A 215 -6.17 -20.99 -23.02
N GLY A 216 -6.76 -20.08 -23.75
CA GLY A 216 -6.29 -19.66 -25.06
C GLY A 216 -4.85 -19.15 -25.07
N MET A 217 -4.45 -18.42 -24.01
CA MET A 217 -3.10 -17.88 -23.84
C MET A 217 -2.04 -18.98 -23.59
N LEU A 218 -2.41 -20.15 -23.06
CA LEU A 218 -1.48 -21.25 -22.78
C LEU A 218 -0.73 -21.75 -24.05
N LYS A 219 -1.28 -21.52 -25.21
CA LYS A 219 -0.59 -21.85 -26.45
C LYS A 219 0.61 -20.96 -26.73
N ASN A 220 0.49 -19.67 -26.50
CA ASN A 220 1.55 -18.63 -26.60
C ASN A 220 1.02 -17.32 -26.05
N SER A 221 1.35 -16.98 -24.80
CA SER A 221 0.87 -15.78 -24.12
C SER A 221 1.28 -14.47 -24.82
N SER A 222 2.46 -14.41 -25.43
CA SER A 222 2.91 -13.24 -26.19
C SER A 222 2.10 -13.02 -27.47
N LEU A 223 1.71 -14.10 -28.15
CA LEU A 223 0.90 -14.03 -29.37
C LEU A 223 -0.57 -13.71 -29.05
N TYR A 224 -1.11 -14.34 -28.02
CA TYR A 224 -2.50 -14.20 -27.60
C TYR A 224 -2.64 -13.26 -26.39
N ASN A 225 -1.95 -12.09 -26.45
CA ASN A 225 -2.04 -11.06 -25.43
C ASN A 225 -3.33 -10.22 -25.60
N PRO A 226 -4.28 -10.25 -24.65
CA PRO A 226 -5.57 -9.58 -24.78
C PRO A 226 -5.47 -8.04 -24.84
N LEU A 227 -4.40 -7.46 -24.31
CA LEU A 227 -4.18 -6.01 -24.33
C LEU A 227 -3.64 -5.48 -25.66
N ARG A 228 -3.04 -6.36 -26.47
CA ARG A 228 -2.35 -5.96 -27.71
C ARG A 228 -2.97 -6.51 -28.98
N ARG A 229 -3.71 -7.62 -28.88
CA ARG A 229 -4.18 -8.39 -30.04
C ARG A 229 -5.57 -8.96 -29.82
N GLU A 230 -6.52 -8.10 -29.50
CA GLU A 230 -7.89 -8.46 -29.13
C GLU A 230 -8.54 -9.43 -30.12
N GLU A 231 -8.48 -9.15 -31.42
CA GLU A 231 -9.09 -9.98 -32.46
C GLU A 231 -8.50 -11.41 -32.52
N LEU A 232 -7.18 -11.55 -32.38
CA LEU A 232 -6.53 -12.87 -32.33
C LEU A 232 -6.92 -13.64 -31.07
N VAL A 233 -7.07 -12.94 -29.95
CA VAL A 233 -7.49 -13.56 -28.68
C VAL A 233 -8.95 -13.99 -28.75
N LEU A 234 -9.84 -13.17 -29.32
CA LEU A 234 -11.24 -13.53 -29.56
C LEU A 234 -11.35 -14.83 -30.42
N ASN A 235 -10.60 -14.90 -31.52
CA ASN A 235 -10.57 -16.10 -32.37
C ASN A 235 -10.03 -17.30 -31.59
N ARG A 236 -9.04 -17.15 -30.75
CA ARG A 236 -8.48 -18.22 -29.94
C ARG A 236 -9.44 -18.64 -28.82
N ARG A 237 -10.09 -17.71 -28.12
CA ARG A 237 -11.17 -17.96 -27.14
C ARG A 237 -12.27 -18.81 -27.80
N ASN A 238 -12.73 -18.39 -28.97
CA ASN A 238 -13.78 -19.09 -29.70
C ASN A 238 -13.35 -20.52 -30.14
N THR A 239 -12.06 -20.73 -30.40
CA THR A 239 -11.48 -22.07 -30.63
C THR A 239 -11.59 -22.91 -29.34
N VAL A 240 -11.25 -22.35 -28.16
CA VAL A 240 -11.35 -23.06 -26.87
C VAL A 240 -12.80 -23.44 -26.59
N LEU A 241 -13.73 -22.49 -26.73
CA LEU A 241 -15.19 -22.75 -26.57
C LEU A 241 -15.68 -23.85 -27.53
N GLY A 242 -15.17 -23.84 -28.77
CA GLY A 242 -15.46 -24.92 -29.74
C GLY A 242 -14.91 -26.29 -29.32
N GLN A 243 -13.76 -26.36 -28.65
CA GLN A 243 -13.26 -27.62 -28.09
C GLN A 243 -14.11 -28.05 -26.88
N MET A 244 -14.51 -27.14 -26.02
CA MET A 244 -15.42 -27.45 -24.89
C MET A 244 -16.75 -28.03 -25.35
N ALA A 245 -17.36 -27.46 -26.40
CA ALA A 245 -18.58 -28.00 -26.98
C ALA A 245 -18.37 -29.36 -27.66
N LYS A 246 -17.26 -29.54 -28.41
CA LYS A 246 -16.90 -30.80 -29.07
C LYS A 246 -16.75 -31.96 -28.09
N TYR A 247 -16.35 -31.73 -26.87
CA TYR A 247 -16.16 -32.76 -25.84
C TYR A 247 -17.25 -32.70 -24.74
N ASP A 248 -18.42 -32.13 -25.04
CA ASP A 248 -19.64 -32.12 -24.24
C ASP A 248 -19.50 -31.43 -22.85
N PHE A 249 -18.50 -30.55 -22.69
CA PHE A 249 -18.37 -29.71 -21.47
C PHE A 249 -19.35 -28.53 -21.45
N ILE A 250 -19.76 -28.05 -22.62
CA ILE A 250 -20.83 -27.05 -22.81
C ILE A 250 -21.70 -27.47 -24.00
N SER A 251 -22.92 -27.00 -24.05
CA SER A 251 -23.80 -27.24 -25.19
C SER A 251 -23.45 -26.38 -26.39
N GLU A 252 -23.77 -26.84 -27.62
CA GLU A 252 -23.58 -26.02 -28.84
C GLU A 252 -24.27 -24.66 -28.75
N LYS A 253 -25.47 -24.62 -28.19
CA LYS A 253 -26.21 -23.37 -27.97
C LYS A 253 -25.50 -22.40 -27.02
N GLU A 254 -24.92 -22.93 -25.97
CA GLU A 254 -24.15 -22.16 -25.01
C GLU A 254 -22.84 -21.62 -25.63
N LYS A 255 -22.16 -22.46 -26.38
CA LYS A 255 -20.96 -22.06 -27.17
C LYS A 255 -21.29 -20.89 -28.09
N ASP A 256 -22.37 -20.99 -28.88
CA ASP A 256 -22.75 -19.94 -29.82
C ASP A 256 -23.04 -18.60 -29.04
N SER A 257 -23.76 -18.67 -27.95
CA SER A 257 -24.04 -17.52 -27.10
C SER A 257 -22.75 -16.90 -26.52
N LEU A 258 -21.81 -17.71 -26.02
CA LEU A 258 -20.55 -17.24 -25.45
C LEU A 258 -19.59 -16.66 -26.51
N GLN A 259 -19.65 -17.17 -27.74
CA GLN A 259 -18.84 -16.64 -28.84
C GLN A 259 -19.28 -15.26 -29.32
N GLU A 260 -20.55 -14.88 -29.14
CA GLU A 260 -21.08 -13.55 -29.45
C GLU A 260 -20.66 -12.46 -28.45
N LEU A 261 -20.26 -12.86 -27.24
CA LEU A 261 -19.85 -11.93 -26.20
C LEU A 261 -18.55 -11.18 -26.62
N LYS A 262 -18.55 -9.87 -26.39
CA LYS A 262 -17.32 -9.06 -26.48
C LYS A 262 -16.35 -9.47 -25.37
N MET A 263 -15.08 -9.23 -25.63
CA MET A 263 -14.06 -9.40 -24.61
C MET A 263 -14.14 -8.27 -23.58
N ASP A 264 -14.33 -8.62 -22.31
CA ASP A 264 -14.46 -7.70 -21.19
C ASP A 264 -13.19 -7.83 -20.33
N ILE A 265 -12.16 -7.05 -20.67
CA ILE A 265 -10.88 -7.02 -19.94
C ILE A 265 -10.89 -5.86 -18.95
N ASN A 266 -10.83 -6.21 -17.68
CA ASN A 266 -10.62 -5.26 -16.58
C ASN A 266 -9.15 -5.35 -16.15
N PHE A 267 -8.27 -4.69 -16.92
CA PHE A 267 -6.83 -4.77 -16.68
C PHE A 267 -6.42 -4.02 -15.43
N THR A 268 -6.03 -4.75 -14.41
CA THR A 268 -5.57 -4.24 -13.12
C THR A 268 -4.14 -4.73 -12.87
N PRO A 269 -3.11 -3.97 -13.31
CA PRO A 269 -1.72 -4.39 -13.13
C PRO A 269 -1.35 -4.45 -11.65
N GLU A 270 -0.76 -5.56 -11.22
CA GLU A 270 -0.21 -5.71 -9.88
C GLU A 270 1.28 -5.31 -9.91
N SER A 271 1.63 -4.23 -9.20
CA SER A 271 3.02 -3.81 -8.97
C SER A 271 3.21 -3.59 -7.48
N HIS A 272 4.41 -3.91 -6.95
CA HIS A 272 4.74 -3.56 -5.56
C HIS A 272 4.85 -2.05 -5.32
N ARG A 273 4.88 -1.23 -6.38
CA ARG A 273 4.94 0.25 -6.32
C ARG A 273 3.60 0.92 -6.59
N ASP A 274 2.59 0.18 -7.01
CA ASP A 274 1.24 0.67 -7.32
C ASP A 274 0.21 -0.06 -6.46
N GLY A 275 -1.02 0.47 -6.38
CA GLY A 275 -2.12 -0.11 -5.62
C GLY A 275 -2.22 0.40 -4.19
N LEU A 276 -3.12 -0.19 -3.42
CA LEU A 276 -3.49 0.27 -2.07
C LEU A 276 -2.33 0.10 -1.08
N ALA A 277 -2.24 1.02 -0.12
CA ALA A 277 -1.30 1.00 0.99
C ALA A 277 0.19 0.95 0.58
N THR A 278 0.58 1.59 -0.53
CA THR A 278 1.93 1.46 -1.08
C THR A 278 3.00 1.95 -0.11
N TYR A 279 2.82 3.10 0.57
CA TYR A 279 3.75 3.59 1.58
C TYR A 279 3.90 2.62 2.75
N PHE A 280 2.79 2.10 3.25
CA PHE A 280 2.78 1.09 4.30
C PHE A 280 3.53 -0.19 3.89
N ARG A 281 3.30 -0.69 2.67
CA ARG A 281 3.99 -1.88 2.15
C ARG A 281 5.50 -1.66 2.05
N MET A 282 5.94 -0.47 1.64
CA MET A 282 7.37 -0.15 1.57
C MET A 282 8.01 -0.01 2.95
N TYR A 283 7.27 0.55 3.93
CA TYR A 283 7.70 0.54 5.33
C TYR A 283 7.80 -0.90 5.87
N LEU A 284 6.79 -1.73 5.57
CA LEU A 284 6.74 -3.14 5.96
C LEU A 284 7.93 -3.94 5.41
N GLN A 285 8.42 -3.62 4.21
CA GLN A 285 9.64 -4.24 3.65
C GLN A 285 10.85 -4.04 4.57
N GLY A 286 11.02 -2.85 5.14
CA GLY A 286 12.07 -2.56 6.13
C GLY A 286 11.90 -3.42 7.39
N PHE A 287 10.69 -3.45 7.95
CA PHE A 287 10.36 -4.29 9.11
C PHE A 287 10.67 -5.79 8.86
N LEU A 288 10.27 -6.31 7.70
CA LEU A 288 10.50 -7.72 7.35
C LEU A 288 11.99 -8.02 7.19
N ASN A 289 12.78 -7.12 6.61
CA ASN A 289 14.22 -7.30 6.51
C ASN A 289 14.88 -7.32 7.88
N ASP A 290 14.50 -6.42 8.80
CA ASP A 290 14.98 -6.41 10.19
C ASP A 290 14.58 -7.68 10.96
N TRP A 291 13.38 -8.19 10.71
CA TRP A 291 12.92 -9.45 11.28
C TRP A 291 13.72 -10.64 10.74
N ILE A 292 13.96 -10.71 9.42
CA ILE A 292 14.75 -11.75 8.77
C ILE A 292 16.18 -11.80 9.32
N ASP A 293 16.81 -10.66 9.53
CA ASP A 293 18.18 -10.58 10.07
C ASP A 293 18.28 -11.13 11.51
N LYS A 294 17.18 -11.10 12.25
CA LYS A 294 17.09 -11.63 13.63
C LYS A 294 16.61 -13.07 13.71
N ASN A 295 16.04 -13.62 12.64
CA ASN A 295 15.39 -14.93 12.63
C ASN A 295 15.91 -15.76 11.45
N PRO A 296 17.03 -16.49 11.62
CA PRO A 296 17.59 -17.32 10.56
C PRO A 296 16.59 -18.42 10.14
N LYS A 297 16.60 -18.76 8.85
CA LYS A 297 15.77 -19.82 8.28
C LYS A 297 16.38 -21.18 8.66
N PRO A 298 15.60 -22.13 9.22
CA PRO A 298 16.03 -23.52 9.33
C PRO A 298 16.30 -24.06 7.92
N ALA A 299 17.55 -24.41 7.61
CA ALA A 299 17.94 -24.86 6.28
C ALA A 299 18.59 -26.25 6.35
N ALA A 300 18.30 -27.11 5.37
CA ALA A 300 19.05 -28.33 5.12
C ALA A 300 20.39 -27.99 4.44
N GLU A 301 21.34 -28.92 4.46
CA GLU A 301 22.66 -28.73 3.86
C GLU A 301 22.53 -28.39 2.34
N GLY A 302 23.06 -27.22 1.96
CA GLY A 302 22.95 -26.70 0.60
C GLY A 302 21.75 -25.81 0.29
N GLU A 303 20.87 -25.57 1.24
CA GLU A 303 19.80 -24.59 1.14
C GLU A 303 20.19 -23.22 1.70
N ARG A 304 19.37 -22.20 1.38
CA ARG A 304 19.58 -20.84 1.95
C ARG A 304 19.17 -20.85 3.43
N ASP A 305 20.05 -20.35 4.29
CA ASP A 305 19.87 -20.21 5.74
C ASP A 305 19.20 -18.87 6.14
N ARG A 306 18.79 -18.08 5.16
CA ARG A 306 18.14 -16.77 5.34
C ARG A 306 16.84 -16.70 4.54
N TRP A 307 15.78 -16.22 5.18
CA TRP A 307 14.50 -15.93 4.53
C TRP A 307 14.67 -14.87 3.44
N ASN A 308 13.84 -14.96 2.41
CA ASN A 308 13.80 -13.98 1.32
C ASN A 308 12.34 -13.62 1.03
N ILE A 309 11.99 -12.35 1.27
CA ILE A 309 10.63 -11.84 1.08
C ILE A 309 10.13 -11.93 -0.37
N TYR A 310 11.01 -12.12 -1.33
CA TYR A 310 10.65 -12.19 -2.75
C TYR A 310 10.52 -13.61 -3.29
N LEU A 311 10.99 -14.63 -2.53
CA LEU A 311 11.18 -15.97 -3.06
C LEU A 311 10.56 -17.08 -2.21
N ASP A 312 10.33 -16.85 -0.92
CA ASP A 312 9.96 -17.91 0.02
C ASP A 312 8.45 -18.02 0.28
N GLY A 313 7.62 -17.13 -0.34
CA GLY A 313 6.16 -17.22 -0.26
C GLY A 313 5.60 -17.02 1.15
N LEU A 314 6.14 -16.05 1.89
CA LEU A 314 5.65 -15.73 3.22
C LEU A 314 4.22 -15.16 3.15
N LYS A 315 3.42 -15.41 4.18
CA LYS A 315 2.15 -14.74 4.40
C LYS A 315 2.30 -13.79 5.58
N VAL A 316 2.13 -12.49 5.32
CA VAL A 316 2.28 -11.44 6.33
C VAL A 316 0.92 -10.87 6.66
N TYR A 317 0.41 -11.20 7.84
CA TYR A 317 -0.87 -10.70 8.34
C TYR A 317 -0.66 -9.36 9.03
N THR A 318 -1.32 -8.33 8.50
CA THR A 318 -1.19 -6.96 8.98
C THR A 318 -2.43 -6.53 9.76
N THR A 319 -2.31 -5.40 10.46
CA THR A 319 -3.40 -4.79 11.21
C THR A 319 -4.26 -3.85 10.37
N VAL A 320 -3.78 -3.45 9.18
CA VAL A 320 -4.46 -2.52 8.28
C VAL A 320 -5.76 -3.13 7.77
N ASP A 321 -6.86 -2.40 7.87
CA ASP A 321 -8.15 -2.76 7.28
C ASP A 321 -8.21 -2.23 5.84
N TYR A 322 -8.57 -3.08 4.89
CA TYR A 322 -8.58 -2.74 3.46
C TYR A 322 -9.55 -1.59 3.15
N ARG A 323 -10.76 -1.58 3.76
CA ARG A 323 -11.79 -0.55 3.54
C ARG A 323 -11.37 0.77 4.15
N MET A 324 -10.87 0.75 5.40
CA MET A 324 -10.37 1.95 6.07
C MET A 324 -9.18 2.55 5.34
N GLN A 325 -8.26 1.73 4.84
CA GLN A 325 -7.13 2.19 4.03
C GLN A 325 -7.59 2.87 2.74
N LYS A 326 -8.56 2.27 2.05
CA LYS A 326 -9.14 2.85 0.84
C LYS A 326 -9.81 4.20 1.13
N ASN A 327 -10.63 4.27 2.17
CA ASN A 327 -11.28 5.50 2.60
C ASN A 327 -10.27 6.60 2.97
N ALA A 328 -9.13 6.22 3.57
CA ALA A 328 -8.06 7.16 3.92
C ALA A 328 -7.35 7.73 2.67
N GLU A 329 -7.00 6.89 1.70
CA GLU A 329 -6.38 7.34 0.44
C GLU A 329 -7.33 8.22 -0.37
N GLU A 330 -8.62 7.87 -0.44
CA GLU A 330 -9.65 8.66 -1.11
C GLU A 330 -9.85 10.02 -0.43
N ALA A 331 -9.93 10.07 0.89
CA ALA A 331 -10.07 11.32 1.66
C ALA A 331 -8.89 12.26 1.45
N VAL A 332 -7.65 11.73 1.49
CA VAL A 332 -6.44 12.50 1.20
C VAL A 332 -6.49 13.03 -0.23
N LYS A 333 -6.77 12.18 -1.20
CA LYS A 333 -6.81 12.56 -2.62
C LYS A 333 -7.85 13.65 -2.89
N GLU A 334 -9.08 13.46 -2.40
CA GLU A 334 -10.19 14.36 -2.65
C GLU A 334 -9.91 15.78 -2.12
N HIS A 335 -9.40 15.87 -0.89
CA HIS A 335 -9.10 17.17 -0.30
C HIS A 335 -7.84 17.80 -0.93
N MET A 336 -6.78 17.03 -1.11
CA MET A 336 -5.52 17.56 -1.64
C MET A 336 -5.63 18.12 -3.06
N ILE A 337 -6.52 17.59 -3.91
CA ILE A 337 -6.79 18.15 -5.23
C ILE A 337 -7.29 19.61 -5.14
N ARG A 338 -8.25 19.87 -4.25
CA ARG A 338 -8.82 21.22 -4.06
C ARG A 338 -7.82 22.17 -3.40
N LEU A 339 -7.17 21.73 -2.33
CA LEU A 339 -6.19 22.52 -1.62
C LEU A 339 -5.00 22.88 -2.52
N GLN A 340 -4.52 21.92 -3.33
CA GLN A 340 -3.42 22.15 -4.26
C GLN A 340 -3.79 23.15 -5.38
N LYS A 341 -5.02 23.09 -5.85
CA LYS A 341 -5.50 24.04 -6.89
C LYS A 341 -5.40 25.47 -6.37
N GLU A 342 -5.83 25.74 -5.15
CA GLU A 342 -5.70 27.07 -4.53
C GLU A 342 -4.23 27.42 -4.29
N PHE A 343 -3.42 26.47 -3.83
CA PHE A 343 -1.98 26.70 -3.63
C PHE A 343 -1.28 27.11 -4.95
N PHE A 344 -1.60 26.46 -6.06
CA PHE A 344 -1.10 26.85 -7.37
C PHE A 344 -1.56 28.25 -7.78
N HIS A 345 -2.83 28.58 -7.51
CA HIS A 345 -3.39 29.92 -7.81
C HIS A 345 -2.65 31.03 -7.05
N GLN A 346 -2.29 30.81 -5.80
CA GLN A 346 -1.55 31.79 -4.98
C GLN A 346 -0.06 31.89 -5.36
N ASN A 347 0.51 30.85 -5.95
CA ASN A 347 1.94 30.73 -6.26
C ASN A 347 2.27 30.81 -7.75
N THR A 348 1.48 31.55 -8.55
CA THR A 348 1.86 31.86 -9.93
C THR A 348 3.05 32.84 -9.94
N PRO A 349 3.89 32.83 -10.98
CA PRO A 349 5.05 33.75 -11.09
C PRO A 349 4.69 35.22 -10.93
N GLU A 350 3.48 35.62 -11.35
CA GLU A 350 2.99 37.01 -11.25
C GLU A 350 2.66 37.41 -9.79
N ARG A 351 2.22 36.45 -8.98
CA ARG A 351 1.84 36.63 -7.56
C ARG A 351 2.98 36.37 -6.60
N ASN A 352 3.93 35.53 -6.98
CA ASN A 352 5.07 35.13 -6.17
C ASN A 352 6.30 34.92 -7.06
N SER A 353 7.23 35.87 -7.09
CA SER A 353 8.45 35.83 -7.91
C SER A 353 9.45 34.75 -7.49
N THR A 354 9.34 34.25 -6.25
CA THR A 354 10.17 33.16 -5.72
C THR A 354 9.43 31.82 -5.65
N ALA A 355 8.23 31.73 -6.28
CA ALA A 355 7.39 30.54 -6.21
C ALA A 355 8.19 29.23 -6.37
N PRO A 356 7.87 28.20 -5.56
CA PRO A 356 6.80 28.10 -4.57
C PRO A 356 7.17 28.64 -3.17
N PHE A 357 8.31 29.26 -3.00
CA PHE A 357 8.83 29.69 -1.72
C PHE A 357 8.31 31.08 -1.35
N LEU A 358 7.91 31.26 -0.11
CA LEU A 358 7.52 32.54 0.47
C LEU A 358 8.60 33.06 1.43
N GLU A 359 8.66 34.37 1.59
CA GLU A 359 9.54 35.06 2.56
C GLU A 359 11.04 34.76 2.38
N LEU A 360 11.47 34.29 1.20
CA LEU A 360 12.86 34.03 0.89
C LEU A 360 13.41 35.05 -0.12
N ASN A 361 14.68 35.41 0.09
CA ASN A 361 15.42 36.14 -0.92
C ASN A 361 15.96 35.19 -2.04
N PRO A 362 16.44 35.74 -3.19
CA PRO A 362 16.95 34.91 -4.30
C PRO A 362 18.12 34.00 -3.93
N GLU A 363 18.96 34.39 -3.00
CA GLU A 363 20.12 33.58 -2.56
C GLU A 363 19.65 32.35 -1.75
N GLU A 364 18.68 32.53 -0.88
CA GLU A 364 18.06 31.45 -0.10
C GLU A 364 17.33 30.46 -1.01
N THR A 365 16.55 31.00 -1.95
CA THR A 365 15.88 30.19 -2.98
C THR A 365 16.89 29.35 -3.77
N ASN A 366 17.99 29.96 -4.22
CA ASN A 366 19.05 29.26 -4.94
C ASN A 366 19.72 28.18 -4.09
N ARG A 367 19.93 28.41 -2.79
CA ARG A 367 20.47 27.38 -1.88
C ARG A 367 19.58 26.15 -1.76
N ILE A 368 18.26 26.34 -1.66
CA ILE A 368 17.29 25.24 -1.64
C ILE A 368 17.35 24.46 -2.95
N MET A 369 17.26 25.15 -4.08
CA MET A 369 17.29 24.54 -5.41
C MET A 369 18.61 23.81 -5.68
N GLU A 370 19.74 24.37 -5.27
CA GLU A 370 21.04 23.71 -5.42
C GLU A 370 21.16 22.46 -4.58
N ARG A 371 20.66 22.47 -3.33
CA ARG A 371 20.61 21.28 -2.47
C ARG A 371 19.76 20.19 -3.11
N ALA A 372 18.57 20.53 -3.59
CA ALA A 372 17.67 19.59 -4.25
C ALA A 372 18.28 19.01 -5.54
N MET A 373 18.95 19.82 -6.35
CA MET A 373 19.69 19.39 -7.53
C MET A 373 20.78 18.36 -7.16
N LYS A 374 21.62 18.65 -6.15
CA LYS A 374 22.69 17.76 -5.70
C LYS A 374 22.18 16.46 -5.10
N ASN A 375 21.00 16.46 -4.49
CA ASN A 375 20.37 15.28 -3.91
C ASN A 375 19.61 14.43 -4.94
N SER A 376 19.43 14.92 -6.17
CA SER A 376 18.70 14.22 -7.22
C SER A 376 19.44 12.97 -7.70
N GLU A 377 18.68 11.99 -8.20
CA GLU A 377 19.22 10.78 -8.80
C GLU A 377 20.09 11.09 -10.03
N ARG A 378 19.66 12.03 -10.88
CA ARG A 378 20.43 12.52 -12.04
C ARG A 378 21.86 12.96 -11.60
N TRP A 379 21.97 13.75 -10.54
CA TRP A 379 23.26 14.17 -10.02
C TRP A 379 24.12 13.00 -9.58
N ARG A 380 23.54 12.06 -8.79
CA ARG A 380 24.26 10.88 -8.28
C ARG A 380 24.77 9.98 -9.40
N ILE A 381 23.93 9.68 -10.39
CA ILE A 381 24.30 8.84 -11.54
C ILE A 381 25.39 9.49 -12.37
N MET A 382 25.25 10.77 -12.73
CA MET A 382 26.27 11.47 -13.51
C MET A 382 27.60 11.58 -12.78
N LYS A 383 27.55 11.80 -11.45
CA LYS A 383 28.77 11.84 -10.62
C LYS A 383 29.45 10.47 -10.55
N ALA A 384 28.69 9.38 -10.39
CA ALA A 384 29.18 8.01 -10.42
C ALA A 384 29.81 7.65 -11.78
N ASN A 385 29.30 8.24 -12.88
CA ASN A 385 29.84 8.09 -14.23
C ASN A 385 31.01 9.04 -14.53
N GLY A 386 31.59 9.69 -13.51
CA GLY A 386 32.81 10.51 -13.62
C GLY A 386 32.64 11.88 -14.25
N LYS A 387 31.38 12.37 -14.39
CA LYS A 387 31.13 13.73 -14.93
C LYS A 387 31.56 14.80 -13.94
N SER A 388 32.07 15.92 -14.47
CA SER A 388 32.41 17.10 -13.68
C SER A 388 31.16 17.83 -13.19
N ASP A 389 31.25 18.55 -12.08
CA ASP A 389 30.17 19.37 -11.55
C ASP A 389 29.63 20.38 -12.57
N LYS A 390 30.51 20.91 -13.43
CA LYS A 390 30.14 21.83 -14.51
C LYS A 390 29.26 21.16 -15.56
N GLU A 391 29.63 19.97 -16.03
CA GLU A 391 28.83 19.19 -16.99
C GLU A 391 27.49 18.77 -16.39
N ILE A 392 27.51 18.34 -15.12
CA ILE A 392 26.26 17.95 -14.41
C ILE A 392 25.31 19.16 -14.32
N ARG A 393 25.80 20.33 -13.88
CA ARG A 393 24.99 21.56 -13.82
C ARG A 393 24.42 21.95 -15.19
N ALA A 394 25.22 21.87 -16.24
CA ALA A 394 24.76 22.15 -17.59
C ALA A 394 23.59 21.25 -18.00
N SER A 395 23.63 19.96 -17.64
CA SER A 395 22.54 19.01 -17.94
C SER A 395 21.20 19.35 -17.27
N PHE A 396 21.19 20.15 -16.20
CA PHE A 396 19.99 20.59 -15.51
C PHE A 396 19.30 21.78 -16.19
N THR A 397 19.97 22.43 -17.14
CA THR A 397 19.43 23.56 -17.91
C THR A 397 18.98 23.15 -19.33
N GLU A 398 19.18 21.91 -19.73
CA GLU A 398 18.76 21.38 -21.01
C GLU A 398 17.35 20.85 -20.93
N LYS A 399 16.48 21.24 -21.88
CA LYS A 399 15.11 20.74 -21.96
C LYS A 399 15.11 19.25 -22.30
N THR A 400 14.34 18.50 -21.56
CA THR A 400 14.23 17.03 -21.68
C THR A 400 12.75 16.63 -21.64
N GLU A 401 12.37 15.68 -22.47
CA GLU A 401 11.06 15.02 -22.36
C GLU A 401 10.99 14.23 -21.06
N MET A 402 9.90 14.40 -20.31
CA MET A 402 9.68 13.72 -19.05
C MET A 402 8.19 13.62 -18.73
N THR A 403 7.85 12.58 -18.00
CA THR A 403 6.52 12.41 -17.41
C THR A 403 6.54 12.94 -15.97
N VAL A 404 5.63 13.83 -15.64
CA VAL A 404 5.50 14.45 -14.30
C VAL A 404 4.13 14.19 -13.72
N PHE A 405 4.03 14.26 -12.40
CA PHE A 405 2.77 14.12 -11.68
C PHE A 405 1.82 15.28 -12.01
N ASP A 406 0.54 14.98 -12.28
CA ASP A 406 -0.49 15.99 -12.53
C ASP A 406 -1.86 15.52 -12.01
N TRP A 407 -2.42 16.25 -11.04
CA TRP A 407 -3.75 15.97 -10.48
C TRP A 407 -4.90 16.06 -11.51
N ASN A 408 -4.72 16.77 -12.63
CA ASN A 408 -5.77 17.00 -13.61
C ASN A 408 -5.87 15.87 -14.66
N SER A 409 -4.94 14.93 -14.65
CA SER A 409 -4.93 13.77 -15.54
C SER A 409 -5.61 12.56 -14.86
N GLU A 410 -6.34 11.77 -15.62
CA GLU A 410 -6.91 10.49 -15.15
C GLU A 410 -5.83 9.50 -14.66
N THR A 411 -4.65 9.54 -15.26
CA THR A 411 -3.50 8.73 -14.89
C THR A 411 -2.64 9.38 -13.81
N GLU A 412 -2.99 10.57 -13.32
CA GLU A 412 -2.17 11.41 -12.45
C GLU A 412 -0.78 11.74 -13.04
N GLU A 413 -0.61 11.63 -14.34
CA GLU A 413 0.64 11.87 -15.06
C GLU A 413 0.43 12.75 -16.30
N LYS A 414 1.47 13.50 -16.63
CA LYS A 414 1.51 14.34 -17.80
C LYS A 414 2.88 14.30 -18.45
N ASP A 415 2.90 14.05 -19.76
CA ASP A 415 4.11 14.19 -20.56
C ASP A 415 4.36 15.66 -20.89
N THR A 416 5.59 16.11 -20.69
CA THR A 416 5.98 17.50 -20.86
C THR A 416 7.46 17.64 -21.24
N ILE A 417 7.83 18.81 -21.74
CA ILE A 417 9.22 19.16 -22.05
C ILE A 417 9.64 20.32 -21.15
N MET A 418 10.49 20.05 -20.18
CA MET A 418 11.03 21.08 -19.28
C MET A 418 12.48 20.79 -18.92
N THR A 419 13.16 21.74 -18.28
CA THR A 419 14.50 21.46 -17.76
C THR A 419 14.41 20.62 -16.48
N PRO A 420 15.40 19.78 -16.17
CA PRO A 420 15.42 19.06 -14.88
C PRO A 420 15.39 19.99 -13.66
N LEU A 421 15.92 21.21 -13.78
CA LEU A 421 15.83 22.20 -12.71
C LEU A 421 14.39 22.72 -12.53
N ASP A 422 13.66 22.97 -13.62
CA ASP A 422 12.25 23.36 -13.56
C ASP A 422 11.38 22.22 -13.01
N SER A 423 11.69 20.97 -13.34
CA SER A 423 10.98 19.82 -12.77
C SER A 423 11.16 19.73 -11.24
N ILE A 424 12.37 19.97 -10.72
CA ILE A 424 12.60 20.05 -9.27
C ILE A 424 11.72 21.15 -8.65
N ARG A 425 11.70 22.33 -9.24
CA ARG A 425 10.86 23.45 -8.77
C ARG A 425 9.37 23.07 -8.82
N TYR A 426 8.92 22.44 -9.91
CA TYR A 426 7.56 21.94 -10.07
C TYR A 426 7.16 20.98 -8.95
N TYR A 427 7.99 19.97 -8.64
CA TYR A 427 7.71 19.03 -7.57
C TYR A 427 7.72 19.68 -6.18
N LYS A 428 8.49 20.74 -5.97
CA LYS A 428 8.47 21.51 -4.71
C LYS A 428 7.21 22.36 -4.53
N THR A 429 6.42 22.57 -5.57
CA THR A 429 5.14 23.28 -5.50
C THR A 429 4.02 22.41 -4.93
N PHE A 430 4.19 21.09 -4.91
CA PHE A 430 3.17 20.20 -4.35
C PHE A 430 3.22 20.18 -2.82
N LEU A 431 2.07 20.42 -2.20
CA LEU A 431 1.87 20.11 -0.79
C LEU A 431 1.99 18.61 -0.56
N ARG A 432 2.35 18.20 0.62
CA ARG A 432 2.44 16.81 1.08
C ARG A 432 1.35 16.56 2.11
N ALA A 433 0.92 15.32 2.23
CA ALA A 433 0.00 14.88 3.27
C ALA A 433 0.50 13.59 3.89
N ALA A 434 0.19 13.41 5.17
CA ALA A 434 0.37 12.15 5.88
C ALA A 434 -0.83 11.90 6.78
N MET A 435 -1.26 10.65 6.86
CA MET A 435 -2.36 10.23 7.70
C MET A 435 -2.10 8.83 8.26
N MET A 436 -2.35 8.65 9.55
CA MET A 436 -2.35 7.34 10.19
C MET A 436 -3.54 7.23 11.12
N SER A 437 -4.18 6.06 11.13
CA SER A 437 -5.31 5.73 11.99
C SER A 437 -5.00 4.48 12.79
N MET A 438 -5.32 4.46 14.10
CA MET A 438 -4.96 3.39 15.03
C MET A 438 -6.09 3.12 16.03
N GLU A 439 -6.34 1.86 16.32
CA GLU A 439 -7.17 1.42 17.43
C GLU A 439 -6.36 1.53 18.74
N PRO A 440 -6.76 2.40 19.68
CA PRO A 440 -5.90 2.72 20.82
C PRO A 440 -5.77 1.59 21.85
N GLN A 441 -6.76 0.68 21.94
CA GLN A 441 -6.76 -0.45 22.89
C GLN A 441 -5.77 -1.55 22.50
N THR A 442 -5.57 -1.77 21.19
CA THR A 442 -4.72 -2.85 20.66
C THR A 442 -3.42 -2.35 20.07
N GLY A 443 -3.33 -1.05 19.75
CA GLY A 443 -2.24 -0.48 18.97
C GLY A 443 -2.32 -0.81 17.47
N HIS A 444 -3.38 -1.48 17.00
CA HIS A 444 -3.52 -1.88 15.61
C HIS A 444 -3.63 -0.67 14.68
N VAL A 445 -2.68 -0.52 13.78
CA VAL A 445 -2.72 0.50 12.72
C VAL A 445 -3.76 0.07 11.68
N LYS A 446 -4.81 0.87 11.51
CA LYS A 446 -5.94 0.56 10.61
C LYS A 446 -5.78 1.17 9.22
N ALA A 447 -5.12 2.32 9.12
CA ALA A 447 -4.83 2.98 7.84
C ALA A 447 -3.51 3.74 7.91
N TRP A 448 -2.82 3.85 6.76
CA TRP A 448 -1.52 4.51 6.63
C TRP A 448 -1.38 5.14 5.25
N VAL A 449 -1.34 6.45 5.18
CA VAL A 449 -1.13 7.22 3.95
C VAL A 449 0.11 8.10 4.13
N GLY A 450 1.24 7.70 3.54
CA GLY A 450 2.52 8.39 3.72
C GLY A 450 2.77 9.56 2.76
N GLY A 451 1.90 9.73 1.75
CA GLY A 451 2.02 10.79 0.76
C GLY A 451 0.95 10.70 -0.31
N LEU A 452 1.09 11.49 -1.38
CA LEU A 452 0.08 11.65 -2.43
C LEU A 452 0.07 10.50 -3.44
N ASN A 453 1.26 10.13 -3.92
CA ASN A 453 1.47 9.11 -4.94
C ASN A 453 2.90 8.59 -4.82
N TYR A 454 3.07 7.29 -4.52
CA TYR A 454 4.39 6.71 -4.23
C TYR A 454 5.34 6.73 -5.43
N LYS A 455 4.83 6.64 -6.64
CA LYS A 455 5.65 6.67 -7.87
C LYS A 455 6.44 7.97 -7.99
N HIS A 456 5.82 9.09 -7.60
CA HIS A 456 6.38 10.43 -7.74
C HIS A 456 6.92 11.02 -6.42
N PHE A 457 6.41 10.57 -5.26
CA PHE A 457 6.71 11.11 -3.93
C PHE A 457 7.01 9.97 -2.96
N GLN A 458 8.22 9.41 -3.01
CA GLN A 458 8.58 8.20 -2.27
C GLN A 458 8.85 8.41 -0.77
N TYR A 459 8.95 9.67 -0.33
CA TYR A 459 9.19 9.97 1.08
C TYR A 459 7.93 9.74 1.91
N ASP A 460 8.01 8.83 2.89
CA ASP A 460 6.90 8.50 3.78
C ASP A 460 6.82 9.51 4.92
N ASN A 461 5.85 10.42 4.84
CA ASN A 461 5.68 11.48 5.83
C ASN A 461 5.02 11.00 7.13
N VAL A 462 4.50 9.77 7.22
CA VAL A 462 3.97 9.23 8.49
C VAL A 462 5.10 8.94 9.47
N ILE A 463 6.21 8.35 9.01
CA ILE A 463 7.30 7.88 9.89
C ILE A 463 8.60 8.65 9.70
N GLN A 464 8.93 9.08 8.47
CA GLN A 464 10.18 9.78 8.15
C GLN A 464 10.03 11.30 8.29
N GLY A 465 8.81 11.82 8.10
CA GLY A 465 8.49 13.25 8.11
C GLY A 465 8.40 13.82 9.50
N ALA A 466 9.53 14.16 10.15
CA ALA A 466 9.52 14.93 11.36
C ALA A 466 9.20 16.39 11.06
N ARG A 467 8.06 16.90 11.56
CA ARG A 467 7.52 18.23 11.31
C ARG A 467 7.13 18.89 12.62
N GLN A 468 7.24 20.21 12.67
CA GLN A 468 6.92 20.97 13.86
C GLN A 468 5.47 20.70 14.29
N ALA A 469 5.30 20.21 15.54
CA ALA A 469 4.01 19.78 16.06
C ALA A 469 3.02 20.94 16.24
N GLY A 470 3.51 22.16 16.47
CA GLY A 470 2.67 23.30 16.75
C GLY A 470 1.73 23.05 17.94
N SER A 471 0.54 23.60 17.88
CA SER A 471 -0.44 23.50 18.97
C SER A 471 -0.93 22.08 19.29
N THR A 472 -0.60 21.05 18.46
CA THR A 472 -0.89 19.66 18.83
C THR A 472 0.02 19.13 19.94
N PHE A 473 1.06 19.87 20.33
CA PHE A 473 1.88 19.55 21.49
C PHE A 473 1.25 20.01 22.82
N LYS A 474 0.33 20.98 22.79
CA LYS A 474 -0.30 21.56 24.02
C LYS A 474 -0.93 20.50 24.94
N PRO A 475 -1.64 19.46 24.45
CA PRO A 475 -2.21 18.44 25.33
C PRO A 475 -1.19 17.79 26.27
N PHE A 476 0.08 17.66 25.88
CA PHE A 476 1.12 17.10 26.77
C PHE A 476 1.45 18.07 27.92
N VAL A 477 1.40 19.38 27.67
CA VAL A 477 1.57 20.41 28.72
C VAL A 477 0.40 20.38 29.70
N TYR A 478 -0.82 20.29 29.17
CA TYR A 478 -2.04 20.22 29.98
C TYR A 478 -2.09 18.91 30.79
N ALA A 479 -1.73 17.78 30.18
CA ALA A 479 -1.64 16.49 30.88
C ALA A 479 -0.66 16.56 32.06
N ALA A 480 0.53 17.14 31.85
CA ALA A 480 1.51 17.36 32.92
C ALA A 480 1.00 18.28 34.01
N ALA A 481 0.27 19.33 33.66
CA ALA A 481 -0.30 20.27 34.63
C ALA A 481 -1.41 19.62 35.47
N ILE A 482 -2.31 18.84 34.84
CA ILE A 482 -3.37 18.12 35.56
C ILE A 482 -2.76 17.05 36.47
N ASP A 483 -1.82 16.25 35.94
CA ASP A 483 -1.19 15.16 36.70
C ASP A 483 -0.43 15.68 37.91
N GLN A 484 0.41 16.69 37.74
CA GLN A 484 1.36 17.13 38.76
C GLN A 484 0.86 18.24 39.67
N LEU A 485 0.02 19.17 39.17
CA LEU A 485 -0.50 20.28 39.89
C LEU A 485 -1.94 20.06 40.40
N ARG A 486 -2.53 18.91 40.07
CA ARG A 486 -3.92 18.56 40.41
C ARG A 486 -4.94 19.59 39.91
N LEU A 487 -4.65 20.20 38.75
CA LEU A 487 -5.58 21.13 38.12
C LEU A 487 -6.73 20.36 37.44
N SER A 488 -7.86 21.06 37.31
CA SER A 488 -9.04 20.55 36.63
C SER A 488 -9.28 21.29 35.31
N PRO A 489 -10.03 20.70 34.36
CA PRO A 489 -10.52 21.38 33.16
C PRO A 489 -11.22 22.72 33.44
N CYS A 490 -11.81 22.87 34.63
CA CYS A 490 -12.58 24.05 35.03
C CYS A 490 -11.76 25.13 35.76
N ASP A 491 -10.49 24.84 36.11
CA ASP A 491 -9.60 25.85 36.65
C ASP A 491 -9.30 26.93 35.62
N SER A 492 -9.30 28.20 36.04
CA SER A 492 -9.18 29.35 35.16
C SER A 492 -7.86 30.10 35.30
N LEU A 493 -7.33 30.54 34.18
CA LEU A 493 -6.15 31.39 34.07
C LEU A 493 -6.46 32.59 33.17
N PRO A 494 -5.82 33.77 33.47
CA PRO A 494 -6.06 34.96 32.67
C PRO A 494 -5.41 34.85 31.27
N ASP A 495 -6.15 35.21 30.23
CA ASP A 495 -5.58 35.46 28.90
C ASP A 495 -5.01 36.88 28.85
N SER A 496 -3.78 37.03 29.29
CA SER A 496 -3.02 38.27 29.33
C SER A 496 -1.58 38.04 28.88
N GLN A 497 -0.88 39.10 28.54
CA GLN A 497 0.54 39.00 28.24
C GLN A 497 1.30 38.35 29.41
N TYR A 498 1.98 37.25 29.13
CA TYR A 498 2.76 36.51 30.09
C TYR A 498 4.18 36.26 29.56
N CYS A 499 5.17 36.54 30.42
CA CYS A 499 6.59 36.37 30.09
C CYS A 499 7.26 35.47 31.11
N ILE A 500 8.03 34.50 30.60
CA ILE A 500 8.96 33.70 31.40
C ILE A 500 10.31 34.41 31.37
N GLU A 501 10.85 34.73 32.52
CA GLU A 501 12.10 35.49 32.65
C GLU A 501 13.31 34.76 32.11
N ALA A 502 14.31 35.52 31.69
CA ALA A 502 15.62 34.95 31.30
C ALA A 502 16.24 34.16 32.46
N GLY A 503 16.87 33.03 32.14
CA GLY A 503 17.48 32.10 33.10
C GLY A 503 16.49 31.12 33.74
N LYS A 504 15.19 31.39 33.73
CA LYS A 504 14.18 30.45 34.22
C LYS A 504 13.99 29.30 33.23
N HIS A 505 13.97 28.08 33.72
CA HIS A 505 13.85 26.85 32.88
C HIS A 505 14.87 26.76 31.72
N GLY A 506 16.08 27.29 31.90
CA GLY A 506 17.13 27.28 30.88
C GLY A 506 16.91 28.26 29.72
N ASN A 507 15.96 29.17 29.83
CA ASN A 507 15.64 30.14 28.80
C ASN A 507 16.73 31.22 28.73
N PRO A 508 17.44 31.45 27.62
CA PRO A 508 18.51 32.44 27.56
C PRO A 508 18.03 33.88 27.57
N GLU A 509 16.82 34.12 27.05
CA GLU A 509 16.17 35.43 26.97
C GLU A 509 14.73 35.36 27.52
N PRO A 510 14.10 36.50 27.87
CA PRO A 510 12.70 36.50 28.27
C PRO A 510 11.82 35.94 27.12
N TRP A 511 10.94 35.01 27.43
CA TRP A 511 10.04 34.42 26.45
C TRP A 511 8.60 34.87 26.70
N CYS A 512 8.06 35.70 25.80
CA CYS A 512 6.76 36.33 25.89
C CYS A 512 5.91 35.94 24.63
N PRO A 513 5.29 34.75 24.59
CA PRO A 513 4.50 34.35 23.42
C PRO A 513 3.22 35.18 23.30
N LYS A 514 2.86 35.48 22.03
CA LYS A 514 1.57 36.11 21.72
C LYS A 514 0.57 35.02 21.33
N ASN A 515 -0.74 35.29 21.45
CA ASN A 515 -1.77 34.48 20.85
C ASN A 515 -1.67 34.53 19.31
N ALA A 516 -2.34 33.61 18.61
CA ALA A 516 -2.25 33.50 17.16
C ALA A 516 -2.70 34.77 16.41
N ASP A 517 -3.69 35.46 16.92
CA ASP A 517 -4.20 36.78 16.46
C ASP A 517 -3.38 37.98 16.96
N GLY A 518 -2.37 37.74 17.80
CA GLY A 518 -1.56 38.79 18.43
C GLY A 518 -2.23 39.58 19.57
N LYS A 519 -3.47 39.22 19.95
CA LYS A 519 -4.28 39.92 20.94
C LYS A 519 -4.39 39.10 22.23
N PHE A 520 -4.74 39.80 23.34
CA PHE A 520 -5.10 39.19 24.62
C PHE A 520 -6.47 39.72 25.04
N SER A 521 -7.39 38.83 25.40
CA SER A 521 -8.75 39.20 25.76
C SER A 521 -8.86 39.89 27.15
N GLY A 522 -7.88 39.66 28.03
CA GLY A 522 -7.91 40.11 29.43
C GLY A 522 -8.90 39.31 30.29
N SER A 523 -9.59 38.34 29.76
CA SER A 523 -10.60 37.54 30.45
C SER A 523 -9.97 36.32 31.12
N MET A 524 -10.70 35.73 32.08
CA MET A 524 -10.35 34.45 32.69
C MET A 524 -10.87 33.32 31.76
N TYR A 525 -10.00 32.40 31.36
CA TYR A 525 -10.34 31.23 30.57
C TYR A 525 -10.21 29.98 31.41
N THR A 526 -11.24 29.14 31.44
CA THR A 526 -11.09 27.77 31.94
C THR A 526 -10.04 27.03 31.10
N LEU A 527 -9.37 26.04 31.69
CA LEU A 527 -8.39 25.23 30.92
C LEU A 527 -9.05 24.57 29.70
N LYS A 528 -10.33 24.17 29.83
CA LYS A 528 -11.11 23.61 28.73
C LYS A 528 -11.26 24.62 27.58
N ARG A 529 -11.70 25.84 27.88
CA ARG A 529 -11.86 26.91 26.89
C ARG A 529 -10.51 27.35 26.32
N ALA A 530 -9.46 27.43 27.13
CA ALA A 530 -8.13 27.83 26.68
C ALA A 530 -7.51 26.80 25.71
N LEU A 531 -7.68 25.49 25.96
CA LEU A 531 -7.23 24.45 25.04
C LEU A 531 -8.09 24.41 23.77
N ALA A 532 -9.41 24.58 23.90
CA ALA A 532 -10.37 24.63 22.79
C ALA A 532 -9.96 25.71 21.77
N ASN A 533 -9.69 26.93 22.23
CA ASN A 533 -9.29 28.08 21.40
C ASN A 533 -7.76 28.17 21.20
N SER A 534 -7.03 27.16 21.65
CA SER A 534 -5.58 27.06 21.47
C SER A 534 -4.79 28.30 22.01
N VAL A 535 -5.21 28.89 23.11
CA VAL A 535 -4.65 30.13 23.73
C VAL A 535 -3.20 29.91 24.16
N ASN A 536 -2.27 30.72 23.62
CA ASN A 536 -0.84 30.59 23.89
C ASN A 536 -0.45 31.13 25.28
N SER A 537 -1.05 32.25 25.70
CA SER A 537 -0.77 32.91 27.00
C SER A 537 -1.06 31.98 28.20
N VAL A 538 -2.17 31.23 28.13
CA VAL A 538 -2.55 30.27 29.18
C VAL A 538 -1.58 29.07 29.16
N THR A 539 -1.22 28.55 27.98
CA THR A 539 -0.27 27.45 27.90
C THR A 539 1.13 27.83 28.39
N ALA A 540 1.54 29.08 28.16
CA ALA A 540 2.80 29.62 28.70
C ALA A 540 2.79 29.69 30.26
N GLN A 541 1.65 30.04 30.86
CA GLN A 541 1.50 29.99 32.31
C GLN A 541 1.56 28.56 32.87
N LEU A 542 0.97 27.59 32.14
CA LEU A 542 1.01 26.18 32.55
C LEU A 542 2.43 25.62 32.51
N ILE A 543 3.16 25.82 31.39
CA ILE A 543 4.54 25.32 31.28
C ILE A 543 5.48 25.97 32.29
N ASP A 544 5.24 27.25 32.66
CA ASP A 544 6.03 27.91 33.68
C ASP A 544 5.79 27.34 35.09
N ARG A 545 4.53 26.94 35.38
CA ARG A 545 4.17 26.33 36.67
C ARG A 545 4.65 24.89 36.81
N VAL A 546 4.51 24.06 35.76
CA VAL A 546 4.87 22.64 35.81
C VAL A 546 6.34 22.41 35.49
N GLY A 547 6.96 23.30 34.72
CA GLY A 547 8.29 23.18 34.17
C GLY A 547 8.36 22.30 32.90
N PRO A 548 9.32 22.55 31.98
CA PRO A 548 9.48 21.79 30.75
C PRO A 548 9.85 20.31 30.96
N LYS A 549 10.67 20.01 31.99
CA LYS A 549 11.18 18.66 32.24
C LYS A 549 10.09 17.59 32.46
N PRO A 550 9.07 17.82 33.33
CA PRO A 550 7.96 16.88 33.47
C PRO A 550 7.17 16.65 32.16
N VAL A 551 6.97 17.73 31.38
CA VAL A 551 6.29 17.63 30.08
C VAL A 551 7.06 16.76 29.10
N VAL A 552 8.39 16.92 29.03
CA VAL A 552 9.26 16.08 28.21
C VAL A 552 9.22 14.63 28.68
N ALA A 553 9.21 14.39 29.99
CA ALA A 553 9.12 13.04 30.55
C ALA A 553 7.81 12.35 30.13
N ILE A 554 6.66 13.01 30.33
CA ILE A 554 5.35 12.48 29.89
C ILE A 554 5.34 12.24 28.39
N ALA A 555 5.80 13.17 27.56
CA ALA A 555 5.84 12.98 26.11
C ALA A 555 6.65 11.74 25.69
N LYS A 556 7.80 11.52 26.35
CA LYS A 556 8.62 10.31 26.10
C LYS A 556 7.94 9.03 26.58
N ASP A 557 7.28 9.07 27.73
CA ASP A 557 6.52 7.93 28.24
C ASP A 557 5.32 7.58 27.36
N LEU A 558 4.75 8.56 26.70
CA LEU A 558 3.73 8.41 25.66
C LEU A 558 4.28 7.93 24.29
N GLY A 559 5.56 7.56 24.22
CA GLY A 559 6.16 6.92 23.05
C GLY A 559 6.85 7.85 22.06
N ILE A 560 6.96 9.15 22.33
CA ILE A 560 7.68 10.10 21.49
C ILE A 560 9.19 9.89 21.65
N LYS A 561 9.87 9.55 20.54
CA LYS A 561 11.31 9.28 20.51
C LYS A 561 12.14 10.45 20.03
N GLY A 562 11.52 11.39 19.30
CA GLY A 562 12.16 12.59 18.79
C GLY A 562 12.85 13.38 19.92
N GLU A 563 13.88 14.14 19.57
CA GLU A 563 14.55 15.02 20.54
C GLU A 563 13.62 16.16 20.93
N ILE A 564 13.40 16.34 22.22
CA ILE A 564 12.61 17.43 22.79
C ILE A 564 13.53 18.20 23.76
N LEU A 565 13.80 19.44 23.45
CA LEU A 565 14.58 20.32 24.34
C LEU A 565 13.76 20.68 25.57
N GLU A 566 14.38 20.68 26.74
CA GLU A 566 13.74 21.05 28.03
C GLU A 566 13.67 22.58 28.19
N VAL A 567 12.96 23.26 27.29
CA VAL A 567 12.81 24.74 27.28
C VAL A 567 11.32 25.13 27.20
N PRO A 568 10.92 26.31 27.69
CA PRO A 568 9.52 26.72 27.73
C PRO A 568 8.81 26.75 26.36
N SER A 569 9.53 27.00 25.27
CA SER A 569 8.95 27.10 23.93
C SER A 569 8.33 25.81 23.42
N ILE A 570 8.63 24.66 24.03
CA ILE A 570 7.94 23.38 23.70
C ILE A 570 6.42 23.51 23.94
N ALA A 571 5.98 24.40 24.82
CA ALA A 571 4.55 24.64 25.04
C ALA A 571 3.78 25.05 23.80
N LEU A 572 4.44 25.64 22.82
CA LEU A 572 3.85 26.01 21.53
C LEU A 572 4.20 25.00 20.40
N GLY A 573 4.76 23.84 20.77
CA GLY A 573 5.02 22.76 19.83
C GLY A 573 6.21 23.00 18.92
N THR A 574 7.31 23.52 19.46
CA THR A 574 8.59 23.64 18.72
C THR A 574 9.25 22.31 18.34
N PRO A 575 9.01 21.16 19.01
CA PRO A 575 9.59 19.88 18.59
C PRO A 575 9.10 19.45 17.22
N ASP A 576 10.02 18.85 16.44
CA ASP A 576 9.71 18.16 15.19
C ASP A 576 9.32 16.72 15.48
N LEU A 577 8.08 16.35 15.18
CA LEU A 577 7.49 15.04 15.46
C LEU A 577 6.87 14.47 14.18
N ASN A 578 6.70 13.16 14.12
CA ASN A 578 6.04 12.50 13.02
C ASN A 578 4.61 12.05 13.39
N VAL A 579 3.80 11.75 12.38
CA VAL A 579 2.39 11.35 12.57
C VAL A 579 2.29 10.05 13.37
N TYR A 580 3.20 9.09 13.15
CA TYR A 580 3.22 7.82 13.87
C TYR A 580 3.38 8.00 15.38
N GLU A 581 4.35 8.83 15.81
CA GLU A 581 4.57 9.13 17.24
C GLU A 581 3.37 9.87 17.85
N MET A 582 2.82 10.83 17.12
CA MET A 582 1.69 11.63 17.60
C MET A 582 0.43 10.79 17.76
N VAL A 583 0.12 9.90 16.83
CA VAL A 583 -1.05 9.01 16.92
C VAL A 583 -0.89 8.03 18.08
N GLY A 584 0.30 7.43 18.26
CA GLY A 584 0.59 6.57 19.40
C GLY A 584 0.40 7.29 20.75
N ALA A 585 0.93 8.51 20.87
CA ALA A 585 0.83 9.30 22.07
C ALA A 585 -0.62 9.71 22.40
N TYR A 586 -1.37 10.17 21.41
CA TYR A 586 -2.78 10.53 21.59
C TYR A 586 -3.67 9.33 21.90
N GLY A 587 -3.30 8.13 21.40
CA GLY A 587 -3.98 6.89 21.75
C GLY A 587 -4.02 6.62 23.25
N THR A 588 -3.00 7.03 23.98
CA THR A 588 -2.95 6.84 25.44
C THR A 588 -4.05 7.60 26.17
N PHE A 589 -4.42 8.81 25.73
CA PHE A 589 -5.52 9.56 26.35
C PHE A 589 -6.85 8.82 26.21
N VAL A 590 -7.13 8.27 25.02
CA VAL A 590 -8.36 7.52 24.75
C VAL A 590 -8.34 6.14 25.40
N ASN A 591 -7.16 5.55 25.55
CA ASN A 591 -6.98 4.24 26.19
C ASN A 591 -6.75 4.33 27.71
N GLN A 592 -7.46 5.23 28.37
CA GLN A 592 -7.48 5.37 29.83
C GLN A 592 -6.08 5.50 30.47
N GLY A 593 -5.14 6.14 29.78
CA GLY A 593 -3.78 6.39 30.27
C GLY A 593 -2.77 5.29 29.99
N VAL A 594 -3.17 4.21 29.32
CA VAL A 594 -2.28 3.10 28.93
C VAL A 594 -1.75 3.35 27.53
N PHE A 595 -0.45 3.53 27.40
CA PHE A 595 0.23 3.57 26.11
C PHE A 595 0.32 2.15 25.52
N VAL A 596 -0.10 2.03 24.28
CA VAL A 596 0.07 0.79 23.46
C VAL A 596 0.90 1.18 22.24
N LYS A 597 2.01 0.48 22.05
CA LYS A 597 2.88 0.72 20.90
C LYS A 597 2.16 0.39 19.61
N PRO A 598 2.13 1.30 18.61
CA PRO A 598 1.52 0.99 17.33
C PRO A 598 2.12 -0.24 16.65
N VAL A 599 1.28 -1.14 16.19
CA VAL A 599 1.66 -2.42 15.58
C VAL A 599 1.08 -2.52 14.17
N MET A 600 1.88 -3.04 13.24
CA MET A 600 1.54 -3.21 11.83
C MET A 600 1.42 -4.66 11.40
N VAL A 601 2.10 -5.59 12.09
CA VAL A 601 2.14 -7.02 11.76
C VAL A 601 1.72 -7.82 12.97
N THR A 602 0.71 -8.65 12.81
CA THR A 602 0.25 -9.57 13.86
C THR A 602 0.89 -10.94 13.75
N ARG A 603 1.13 -11.42 12.51
CA ARG A 603 1.64 -12.78 12.28
C ARG A 603 2.39 -12.88 10.95
N ILE A 604 3.41 -13.74 10.91
CA ILE A 604 4.10 -14.16 9.69
C ILE A 604 4.07 -15.69 9.62
N GLU A 605 3.65 -16.22 8.49
CA GLU A 605 3.65 -17.65 8.19
C GLU A 605 4.56 -17.97 7.01
N ASP A 606 5.09 -19.19 6.96
CA ASP A 606 5.73 -19.73 5.78
C ASP A 606 4.68 -20.20 4.75
N LYS A 607 5.15 -20.66 3.60
CA LYS A 607 4.30 -21.22 2.51
C LYS A 607 3.43 -22.42 2.94
N ASN A 608 3.79 -23.11 4.01
CA ASN A 608 3.10 -24.30 4.54
C ASN A 608 2.11 -23.95 5.66
N GLY A 609 2.03 -22.67 6.06
CA GLY A 609 1.20 -22.22 7.17
C GLY A 609 1.86 -22.33 8.55
N THR A 610 3.19 -22.60 8.60
CA THR A 610 3.92 -22.60 9.87
C THR A 610 4.08 -21.18 10.37
N VAL A 611 3.64 -20.91 11.62
CA VAL A 611 3.78 -19.59 12.23
C VAL A 611 5.25 -19.33 12.57
N LEU A 612 5.83 -18.29 11.98
CA LEU A 612 7.22 -17.87 12.18
C LEU A 612 7.34 -16.70 13.16
N TYR A 613 6.30 -15.87 13.22
CA TYR A 613 6.21 -14.70 14.08
C TYR A 613 4.77 -14.51 14.53
N GLU A 614 4.58 -14.20 15.81
CA GLU A 614 3.32 -13.76 16.38
C GLU A 614 3.58 -12.57 17.30
N TYR A 615 2.79 -11.52 17.13
CA TYR A 615 2.94 -10.28 17.90
C TYR A 615 2.46 -10.45 19.33
N VAL A 616 3.24 -9.94 20.28
CA VAL A 616 2.86 -9.80 21.68
C VAL A 616 2.72 -8.32 22.02
N PRO A 617 1.58 -7.86 22.55
CA PRO A 617 1.35 -6.45 22.86
C PRO A 617 2.39 -5.87 23.85
N GLU A 618 2.98 -4.73 23.49
CA GLU A 618 3.83 -3.93 24.36
C GLU A 618 3.01 -2.76 24.92
N THR A 619 2.69 -2.79 26.20
CA THR A 619 1.88 -1.76 26.89
C THR A 619 2.64 -1.13 28.04
N LYS A 620 2.29 0.13 28.37
CA LYS A 620 2.85 0.86 29.51
C LYS A 620 1.79 1.77 30.13
N ASP A 621 1.59 1.66 31.45
CA ASP A 621 0.80 2.63 32.21
C ASP A 621 1.58 3.95 32.31
N VAL A 622 1.00 5.04 31.80
CA VAL A 622 1.65 6.36 31.75
C VAL A 622 0.89 7.41 32.54
N LEU A 623 -0.43 7.46 32.41
CA LEU A 623 -1.30 8.38 33.11
C LEU A 623 -2.36 7.64 33.92
N SER A 624 -2.89 8.27 34.96
CA SER A 624 -4.09 7.73 35.63
C SER A 624 -5.30 7.82 34.69
N LYS A 625 -6.29 6.95 34.89
CA LYS A 625 -7.55 6.97 34.12
C LYS A 625 -8.26 8.32 34.22
N GLU A 626 -8.20 8.93 35.39
CA GLU A 626 -8.80 10.21 35.66
C GLU A 626 -8.12 11.35 34.88
N VAL A 627 -6.78 11.41 34.85
CA VAL A 627 -6.02 12.36 34.05
C VAL A 627 -6.29 12.17 32.55
N ALA A 628 -6.31 10.93 32.09
CA ALA A 628 -6.59 10.62 30.69
C ALA A 628 -7.99 11.06 30.28
N TYR A 629 -9.02 10.81 31.13
CA TYR A 629 -10.38 11.25 30.90
C TYR A 629 -10.52 12.77 30.90
N ALA A 630 -9.89 13.46 31.87
CA ALA A 630 -9.84 14.91 31.89
C ALA A 630 -9.23 15.50 30.62
N MET A 631 -8.18 14.86 30.07
CA MET A 631 -7.57 15.28 28.79
C MET A 631 -8.51 15.06 27.60
N VAL A 632 -9.23 13.95 27.54
CA VAL A 632 -10.27 13.73 26.52
C VAL A 632 -11.34 14.80 26.61
N ASN A 633 -11.86 15.08 27.80
CA ASN A 633 -12.87 16.14 28.04
C ASN A 633 -12.40 17.53 27.58
N LEU A 634 -11.14 17.88 27.86
CA LEU A 634 -10.53 19.10 27.34
C LEU A 634 -10.53 19.17 25.82
N MET A 635 -10.17 18.05 25.17
CA MET A 635 -10.07 17.97 23.71
C MET A 635 -11.43 17.86 23.01
N GLU A 636 -12.48 17.41 23.70
CA GLU A 636 -13.86 17.53 23.20
C GLU A 636 -14.27 18.99 23.05
N GLY A 637 -13.83 19.87 23.95
CA GLY A 637 -14.06 21.30 23.85
C GLY A 637 -13.58 21.91 22.55
N VAL A 638 -12.48 21.37 21.98
CA VAL A 638 -11.94 21.81 20.67
C VAL A 638 -12.94 21.62 19.54
N THR A 639 -13.67 20.53 19.54
CA THR A 639 -14.66 20.21 18.48
C THR A 639 -16.06 20.77 18.79
N GLN A 640 -16.37 21.05 20.06
CA GLN A 640 -17.68 21.57 20.48
C GLN A 640 -17.79 23.09 20.32
N GLY A 641 -16.74 23.85 20.65
CA GLY A 641 -16.77 25.30 20.62
C GLY A 641 -15.40 25.95 20.40
N GLY A 642 -14.44 25.24 19.84
CA GLY A 642 -13.08 25.72 19.61
C GLY A 642 -12.64 25.60 18.16
N SER A 643 -11.34 25.51 17.94
CA SER A 643 -10.70 25.52 16.61
C SER A 643 -11.09 24.34 15.69
N GLY A 644 -11.83 23.36 16.19
CA GLY A 644 -12.36 22.20 15.43
C GLY A 644 -13.88 22.23 15.20
N THR A 645 -14.57 23.33 15.44
CA THR A 645 -16.03 23.46 15.35
C THR A 645 -16.60 23.16 13.97
N ARG A 646 -15.81 23.28 12.91
CA ARG A 646 -16.18 22.88 11.53
C ARG A 646 -16.68 21.43 11.43
N LEU A 647 -16.32 20.58 12.35
CA LEU A 647 -16.85 19.20 12.37
C LEU A 647 -18.33 19.14 12.74
N ARG A 648 -18.87 20.15 13.42
CA ARG A 648 -20.22 20.13 14.00
C ARG A 648 -21.18 21.14 13.40
N HIS A 649 -20.69 22.33 13.10
CA HIS A 649 -21.51 23.44 12.63
C HIS A 649 -21.54 23.55 11.12
N SER A 650 -22.65 24.06 10.58
CA SER A 650 -22.88 24.32 9.17
C SER A 650 -22.93 25.83 8.83
N SER A 651 -22.32 26.67 9.69
CA SER A 651 -22.18 28.10 9.43
C SER A 651 -21.26 28.41 8.23
N ASN A 652 -21.42 29.59 7.64
CA ASN A 652 -20.53 30.11 6.60
C ASN A 652 -20.47 29.28 5.31
N ILE A 653 -21.49 28.45 5.01
CA ILE A 653 -21.55 27.59 3.80
C ILE A 653 -21.34 28.40 2.51
N ASP A 654 -21.79 29.65 2.48
CA ASP A 654 -21.75 30.50 1.30
C ASP A 654 -20.41 31.16 1.02
N GLN A 655 -19.48 31.16 1.98
CA GLN A 655 -18.14 31.69 1.79
C GLN A 655 -17.32 30.85 0.81
N THR A 656 -16.51 31.51 0.01
CA THR A 656 -15.64 30.89 -1.02
C THR A 656 -14.74 29.79 -0.44
N VAL A 657 -14.16 30.01 0.75
CA VAL A 657 -13.30 29.03 1.42
C VAL A 657 -14.05 27.69 1.64
N TYR A 658 -15.26 27.75 2.16
CA TYR A 658 -16.05 26.55 2.42
C TYR A 658 -16.55 25.87 1.16
N LYS A 659 -16.89 26.63 0.13
CA LYS A 659 -17.32 26.08 -1.16
C LYS A 659 -16.21 25.42 -1.96
N GLU A 660 -15.04 26.05 -1.97
CA GLU A 660 -13.96 25.68 -2.90
C GLU A 660 -12.83 24.87 -2.24
N ILE A 661 -12.53 25.12 -0.96
CA ILE A 661 -11.36 24.55 -0.27
C ILE A 661 -11.75 23.49 0.74
N ILE A 662 -12.71 23.77 1.63
CA ILE A 662 -13.09 22.83 2.70
C ILE A 662 -13.96 21.71 2.10
N THR A 663 -13.29 20.65 1.67
CA THR A 663 -13.91 19.54 0.94
C THR A 663 -14.91 18.79 1.82
N GLY A 664 -16.10 18.55 1.28
CA GLY A 664 -17.16 17.78 1.95
C GLY A 664 -17.93 18.52 3.05
N TYR A 665 -17.63 19.81 3.28
CA TYR A 665 -18.37 20.63 4.25
C TYR A 665 -19.81 20.90 3.80
N PRO A 666 -20.82 20.92 4.70
CA PRO A 666 -20.74 20.70 6.15
C PRO A 666 -20.66 19.21 6.52
N TYR A 667 -19.97 18.92 7.63
CA TYR A 667 -19.79 17.54 8.11
C TYR A 667 -20.90 17.13 9.08
N GLU A 668 -21.32 18.03 9.96
CA GLU A 668 -22.46 17.90 10.90
C GLU A 668 -22.39 16.66 11.81
N PHE A 669 -21.19 16.31 12.28
CA PHE A 669 -21.04 15.22 13.24
C PHE A 669 -21.69 15.56 14.58
N THR A 670 -22.47 14.63 15.12
CA THR A 670 -23.21 14.78 16.39
C THR A 670 -22.63 13.99 17.54
N ASN A 671 -21.86 12.92 17.23
CA ASN A 671 -21.26 12.04 18.23
C ASN A 671 -20.10 12.72 18.98
N PRO A 672 -19.70 12.23 20.17
CA PRO A 672 -18.51 12.68 20.87
C PRO A 672 -17.24 12.55 20.03
N ILE A 673 -16.48 13.63 19.90
CA ILE A 673 -15.21 13.67 19.19
C ILE A 673 -14.26 14.54 20.02
N ALA A 674 -13.14 13.98 20.42
CA ALA A 674 -12.04 14.74 20.99
C ALA A 674 -11.02 15.06 19.90
N GLY A 675 -10.38 16.22 19.93
CA GLY A 675 -9.42 16.56 18.89
C GLY A 675 -8.52 17.75 19.26
N LYS A 676 -7.55 17.99 18.38
CA LYS A 676 -6.67 19.15 18.46
C LYS A 676 -6.18 19.58 17.09
N THR A 677 -6.39 20.84 16.75
CA THR A 677 -5.78 21.47 15.58
C THR A 677 -4.36 21.96 15.90
N GLY A 678 -3.49 21.88 14.91
CA GLY A 678 -2.15 22.45 14.98
C GLY A 678 -1.86 23.30 13.75
N THR A 679 -1.28 24.47 13.99
CA THR A 679 -0.77 25.34 12.93
C THR A 679 0.56 25.89 13.42
N THR A 680 1.58 25.81 12.59
CA THR A 680 2.88 26.39 12.91
C THR A 680 2.95 27.84 12.48
N GLN A 681 3.94 28.55 13.01
CA GLN A 681 4.24 29.89 12.52
C GLN A 681 4.47 29.83 11.01
N ASN A 682 4.04 30.85 10.28
CA ASN A 682 4.11 30.94 8.83
C ASN A 682 3.29 29.85 8.09
N GLN A 683 2.33 29.19 8.76
CA GLN A 683 1.42 28.21 8.13
C GLN A 683 2.13 27.09 7.36
N SER A 684 3.36 26.73 7.73
CA SER A 684 4.15 25.69 7.03
C SER A 684 3.64 24.28 7.29
N ASP A 685 2.97 24.07 8.43
CA ASP A 685 2.47 22.76 8.88
C ASP A 685 1.05 22.89 9.44
N GLY A 686 0.13 22.19 8.84
CA GLY A 686 -1.24 22.02 9.33
C GLY A 686 -1.45 20.63 9.89
N TRP A 687 -1.91 20.53 11.13
CA TRP A 687 -2.17 19.29 11.83
C TRP A 687 -3.62 19.19 12.29
N PHE A 688 -4.14 17.98 12.29
CA PHE A 688 -5.34 17.64 13.04
C PHE A 688 -5.20 16.25 13.67
N MET A 689 -5.38 16.20 14.99
CA MET A 689 -5.50 14.96 15.76
C MET A 689 -6.95 14.80 16.15
N GLY A 690 -7.63 13.76 15.69
CA GLY A 690 -9.03 13.50 16.00
C GLY A 690 -9.22 12.10 16.57
N MET A 691 -10.11 11.97 17.55
CA MET A 691 -10.30 10.75 18.33
C MET A 691 -11.78 10.49 18.59
N VAL A 692 -12.13 9.21 18.53
CA VAL A 692 -13.36 8.63 19.06
C VAL A 692 -12.99 7.45 19.95
N PRO A 693 -13.89 6.86 20.76
CA PRO A 693 -13.50 5.88 21.78
C PRO A 693 -12.66 4.70 21.31
N ASN A 694 -12.80 4.26 20.06
CA ASN A 694 -12.05 3.13 19.51
C ASN A 694 -11.16 3.46 18.31
N LEU A 695 -10.97 4.74 18.00
CA LEU A 695 -10.11 5.14 16.88
C LEU A 695 -9.43 6.48 17.12
N VAL A 696 -8.12 6.53 16.90
CA VAL A 696 -7.30 7.75 16.91
C VAL A 696 -6.71 7.95 15.53
N THR A 697 -6.88 9.14 14.96
CA THR A 697 -6.38 9.46 13.63
C THR A 697 -5.65 10.79 13.63
N GLY A 698 -4.41 10.77 13.17
CA GLY A 698 -3.58 11.97 12.97
C GLY A 698 -3.42 12.28 11.49
N VAL A 699 -3.57 13.55 11.15
CA VAL A 699 -3.36 14.08 9.79
C VAL A 699 -2.40 15.24 9.85
N TRP A 700 -1.44 15.27 8.91
CA TRP A 700 -0.54 16.38 8.66
C TRP A 700 -0.57 16.76 7.18
N VAL A 701 -0.52 18.06 6.91
CA VAL A 701 -0.37 18.62 5.57
C VAL A 701 0.62 19.79 5.62
N GLY A 702 1.52 19.86 4.62
CA GLY A 702 2.50 20.95 4.53
C GLY A 702 3.35 20.85 3.27
N GLY A 703 4.20 21.83 3.02
CA GLY A 703 5.17 21.79 1.94
C GLY A 703 6.37 20.89 2.26
N GLU A 704 7.09 20.43 1.25
CA GLU A 704 8.37 19.71 1.45
C GLU A 704 9.38 20.59 2.17
N ASP A 705 9.52 21.84 1.74
CA ASP A 705 10.31 22.89 2.43
C ASP A 705 9.36 23.76 3.24
N ARG A 706 9.78 24.20 4.45
CA ARG A 706 8.96 25.08 5.30
C ARG A 706 8.64 26.44 4.67
N ALA A 707 9.44 26.88 3.72
CA ALA A 707 9.16 28.10 2.96
C ALA A 707 8.08 27.90 1.86
N THR A 708 7.61 26.66 1.66
CA THR A 708 6.49 26.34 0.77
C THR A 708 5.23 26.22 1.60
N HIS A 709 4.49 27.33 1.72
CA HIS A 709 3.29 27.43 2.58
C HIS A 709 2.27 28.43 2.03
N PHE A 710 1.08 28.50 2.60
CA PHE A 710 0.07 29.51 2.28
C PHE A 710 0.46 30.88 2.87
N LYS A 711 0.01 31.96 2.24
CA LYS A 711 0.26 33.34 2.70
C LYS A 711 -0.57 33.71 3.92
N THR A 712 -1.76 33.12 4.05
CA THR A 712 -2.73 33.49 5.08
C THR A 712 -3.12 32.27 5.93
N ILE A 713 -3.54 32.54 7.17
CA ILE A 713 -4.02 31.51 8.08
C ILE A 713 -5.32 30.86 7.59
N THR A 714 -6.14 31.58 6.84
CA THR A 714 -7.41 31.10 6.27
C THR A 714 -7.25 29.78 5.52
N TYR A 715 -6.20 29.69 4.70
CA TYR A 715 -5.89 28.48 3.91
C TYR A 715 -4.86 27.59 4.62
N GLY A 716 -3.92 28.17 5.36
CA GLY A 716 -2.76 27.48 5.93
C GLY A 716 -2.94 26.97 7.35
N GLN A 717 -4.12 27.11 7.96
CA GLN A 717 -4.38 26.53 9.28
C GLN A 717 -4.73 25.06 9.23
N GLY A 718 -4.46 24.32 10.32
CA GLY A 718 -4.78 22.90 10.43
C GLY A 718 -6.25 22.56 10.20
N ALA A 719 -7.15 23.48 10.59
CA ALA A 719 -8.59 23.36 10.34
C ALA A 719 -8.99 23.42 8.85
N SER A 720 -8.12 23.99 7.98
CA SER A 720 -8.35 24.04 6.53
C SER A 720 -7.51 22.99 5.77
N MET A 721 -6.31 22.69 6.26
CA MET A 721 -5.38 21.78 5.59
C MET A 721 -5.60 20.30 5.98
N ALA A 722 -5.75 19.98 7.25
CA ALA A 722 -5.73 18.61 7.77
C ALA A 722 -7.10 18.10 8.24
N LEU A 723 -7.89 18.93 8.94
CA LEU A 723 -9.20 18.54 9.47
C LEU A 723 -10.17 18.03 8.39
N PRO A 724 -10.25 18.59 7.17
CA PRO A 724 -11.13 18.07 6.12
C PRO A 724 -10.81 16.63 5.70
N ILE A 725 -9.53 16.24 5.67
CA ILE A 725 -9.12 14.86 5.39
C ILE A 725 -9.67 13.91 6.46
N TRP A 726 -9.51 14.28 7.73
CA TRP A 726 -10.04 13.53 8.85
C TRP A 726 -11.57 13.38 8.76
N ALA A 727 -12.25 14.48 8.43
CA ALA A 727 -13.71 14.49 8.36
C ALA A 727 -14.26 13.63 7.22
N LEU A 728 -13.67 13.69 6.02
CA LEU A 728 -14.02 12.82 4.89
C LEU A 728 -13.81 11.36 5.22
N TYR A 729 -12.66 11.02 5.79
CA TYR A 729 -12.33 9.67 6.23
C TYR A 729 -13.34 9.13 7.23
N MET A 730 -13.66 9.89 8.28
CA MET A 730 -14.63 9.47 9.28
C MET A 730 -16.05 9.35 8.70
N LYS A 731 -16.45 10.24 7.80
CA LYS A 731 -17.74 10.18 7.14
C LYS A 731 -17.90 8.88 6.32
N SER A 732 -16.84 8.49 5.60
CA SER A 732 -16.83 7.22 4.85
C SER A 732 -16.84 6.00 5.78
N ASN A 733 -16.08 6.06 6.88
CA ASN A 733 -16.03 4.95 7.84
C ASN A 733 -17.35 4.78 8.62
N TYR A 734 -18.03 5.86 8.99
CA TYR A 734 -19.35 5.79 9.64
C TYR A 734 -20.45 5.28 8.70
N ALA A 735 -20.29 5.45 7.39
CA ALA A 735 -21.23 4.91 6.40
C ALA A 735 -21.13 3.37 6.26
N ASP A 736 -20.04 2.76 6.72
CA ASP A 736 -19.86 1.30 6.76
C ASP A 736 -19.95 0.81 8.22
N GLU A 737 -21.17 0.41 8.62
CA GLU A 737 -21.44 -0.04 9.99
C GLU A 737 -20.61 -1.27 10.41
N GLU A 738 -20.16 -2.09 9.46
CA GLU A 738 -19.34 -3.27 9.75
C GLU A 738 -17.93 -2.90 10.26
N LEU A 739 -17.45 -1.67 10.03
CA LEU A 739 -16.20 -1.19 10.59
C LEU A 739 -16.27 -0.96 12.10
N GLY A 740 -17.48 -0.88 12.67
CA GLY A 740 -17.71 -0.78 14.10
C GLY A 740 -17.08 0.46 14.76
N ILE A 741 -16.99 1.57 14.02
CA ILE A 741 -16.43 2.82 14.57
C ILE A 741 -17.39 3.41 15.58
N SER A 742 -16.90 3.63 16.81
CA SER A 742 -17.73 4.05 17.93
C SER A 742 -18.29 5.47 17.75
N MET A 743 -19.57 5.61 18.01
CA MET A 743 -20.27 6.89 18.16
C MET A 743 -20.71 7.14 19.63
N ALA A 744 -20.28 6.28 20.55
CA ALA A 744 -20.62 6.37 21.98
C ALA A 744 -19.80 7.46 22.69
N GLU A 745 -20.22 7.78 23.93
CA GLU A 745 -19.43 8.61 24.84
C GLU A 745 -18.09 7.94 25.18
N PHE A 746 -17.10 8.76 25.50
CA PHE A 746 -15.84 8.24 26.01
C PHE A 746 -16.04 7.61 27.40
N PRO A 747 -15.37 6.49 27.70
CA PRO A 747 -15.57 5.80 28.97
C PRO A 747 -15.08 6.65 30.15
N GLU A 748 -16.00 6.97 31.05
CA GLU A 748 -15.73 7.68 32.30
C GLU A 748 -15.15 6.72 33.35
N PRO A 749 -14.12 7.12 34.13
CA PRO A 749 -13.58 6.30 35.22
C PRO A 749 -14.61 6.19 36.37
N GLU A 750 -14.59 5.05 37.08
CA GLU A 750 -15.51 4.80 38.20
C GLU A 750 -15.34 5.82 39.33
N GLU A 751 -14.13 6.29 39.55
CA GLU A 751 -13.79 7.36 40.54
C GLU A 751 -13.22 8.54 39.74
N LEU A 752 -13.89 9.70 39.85
CA LEU A 752 -13.47 10.95 39.24
C LEU A 752 -13.43 12.04 40.32
N THR A 753 -12.23 12.41 40.73
CA THR A 753 -12.00 13.48 41.73
C THR A 753 -11.74 14.82 41.06
N ILE A 754 -11.36 14.84 39.80
CA ILE A 754 -11.13 16.02 38.97
C ILE A 754 -12.48 16.50 38.40
N SER A 755 -12.83 17.76 38.62
CA SER A 755 -14.03 18.36 38.03
C SER A 755 -13.85 18.55 36.53
N VAL A 756 -14.75 17.97 35.73
CA VAL A 756 -14.75 18.09 34.26
C VAL A 756 -15.98 18.84 33.75
N ASP A 757 -16.98 19.08 34.61
CA ASP A 757 -18.19 19.85 34.28
C ASP A 757 -17.99 21.31 34.67
N CYS A 758 -17.83 22.16 33.66
CA CYS A 758 -17.60 23.60 33.82
C CYS A 758 -18.87 24.42 33.53
N SER A 759 -20.05 23.93 33.88
CA SER A 759 -21.37 24.50 33.56
C SER A 759 -21.64 25.91 34.11
N LYS A 760 -20.67 26.52 34.78
CA LYS A 760 -20.71 27.90 35.32
C LYS A 760 -20.01 28.94 34.46
N GLU A 761 -19.62 28.60 33.22
CA GLU A 761 -19.23 29.62 32.24
C GLU A 761 -20.48 30.43 31.88
N THR A 762 -20.47 31.73 32.24
CA THR A 762 -21.61 32.61 31.98
C THR A 762 -21.87 32.72 30.47
N GLU A 763 -23.15 32.70 30.09
CA GLU A 763 -23.62 32.91 28.69
C GLU A 763 -22.99 34.14 28.02
N GLU A 764 -22.61 35.17 28.79
CA GLU A 764 -21.90 36.38 28.32
C GLU A 764 -20.54 36.11 27.65
N SER A 765 -19.83 35.06 28.06
CA SER A 765 -18.52 34.76 27.46
C SER A 765 -18.64 34.07 26.11
N ILE A 766 -19.69 33.27 25.93
CA ILE A 766 -19.97 32.55 24.68
C ILE A 766 -20.48 33.48 23.56
N GLU A 767 -21.26 34.51 23.97
CA GLU A 767 -21.80 35.50 23.05
C GLU A 767 -20.73 36.47 22.54
N LYS A 768 -19.73 36.74 23.36
CA LYS A 768 -18.60 37.60 22.99
C LYS A 768 -17.63 36.95 22.04
N ASP A 769 -17.35 35.62 22.18
CA ASP A 769 -16.51 34.88 21.26
C ASP A 769 -17.18 34.73 19.88
N LYS A 770 -18.51 34.59 19.82
CA LYS A 770 -19.24 34.57 18.54
C LYS A 770 -19.19 35.91 17.81
N LEU A 771 -19.22 37.02 18.57
CA LEU A 771 -19.12 38.38 18.00
C LEU A 771 -17.69 38.71 17.53
N ASP A 772 -16.65 38.19 18.17
CA ASP A 772 -15.26 38.38 17.72
C ASP A 772 -14.93 37.50 16.50
N ASP A 773 -15.47 36.29 16.41
CA ASP A 773 -15.34 35.42 15.17
C ASP A 773 -16.06 36.05 13.98
N ASP A 774 -17.24 36.66 14.17
CA ASP A 774 -17.97 37.33 13.08
C ASP A 774 -17.27 38.62 12.62
N LEU A 775 -16.49 39.28 13.50
CA LEU A 775 -15.75 40.51 13.17
C LEU A 775 -14.42 40.24 12.43
N ASP A 776 -13.78 39.10 12.66
CA ASP A 776 -12.56 38.72 11.92
C ASP A 776 -12.86 38.25 10.49
N ASP A 777 -14.06 37.72 10.24
CA ASP A 777 -14.52 37.36 8.88
C ASP A 777 -14.80 38.59 7.99
N ASP A 778 -15.16 39.74 8.58
CA ASP A 778 -15.43 41.00 7.83
C ASP A 778 -14.15 41.80 7.44
N LEU A 779 -12.98 41.46 8.00
CA LEU A 779 -11.73 42.16 7.69
C LEU A 779 -10.94 41.57 6.51
N ASP A 780 -11.25 40.36 6.08
CA ASP A 780 -10.56 39.71 4.94
C ASP A 780 -11.11 40.13 3.55
N ASP A 781 -12.20 40.90 3.46
CA ASP A 781 -12.74 41.43 2.21
C ASP A 781 -12.08 42.74 1.72
N LEU A 782 -11.04 43.21 2.40
CA LEU A 782 -10.27 44.36 1.91
C LEU A 782 -9.08 43.90 1.09
N ASP A 783 -9.29 43.85 -0.22
CA ASP A 783 -8.26 43.76 -1.27
C ASP A 783 -7.17 44.85 -1.08
N PHE A 784 -5.93 44.41 -0.80
CA PHE A 784 -4.72 45.17 -1.13
C PHE A 784 -3.72 44.28 -1.85
#